data_83a4de9660e6c4230d647c5d286326b7
#
_entry.id   83a4de9660e6c4230d647c5d286326b7
#
_cell.length_a   1.000
_cell.length_b   1.000
_cell.length_c   1.000
_cell.angle_alpha   90.00
_cell.angle_beta   90.00
_cell.angle_gamma   90.00
#
_symmetry.space_group_name_H-M   'P 1'
#
loop_
_entity.id
_entity.type
_entity.pdbx_description
1 polymer ?
#
loop_
_entity_poly.entity_id
_entity_poly.type
_entity_poly.pdbx_seq_one_letter_code
_entity_poly.pdbx_strand_id
1 'polypeptide(L)'
;MKRIFYKRTRLLVILIGLNMSAVTHASWSPIIRHFTPKDYRAGTQNWDIVEQVNGWMYVANNYGLLETDGCHWNLYGISNSTAVRATTIDQDGSIYVGGTDEFGVFYSDSLGGLKYQQLSTNIPERYRQFGEVWRLQIDNKKLYVQTRHYIFVYTEDNIEVLDPGAIIYESLVWEGNLYVATSRDIFVQSGGRLHALRGAEALHNSVVCGLVPYGKEGMLIATDFHGLYLYDGKSINRFYTEADSYITKNQLYTIAISHNKMALGTVQGGVVLADNNGKNCEFITREEGLQNNTILSLLFDNQQNLWMGLDNGIDVIETTNPVLFYRDPYVDYGSGYTSYEHKNKLYLGTNQGLYVQSSVDGTLELVEGSNGQVWKVSQVGETLFCCHNRGLFVINDMRLIPLDCTDGVWDVTSLTDSTAIVGTYVGFYYLTLTHGKWQMQHLQGFDETVLYYEIDALGNIWILTSRGLERLSVNLNTRKVTSELILKQANAPRIYSLTKWQNRILITSDEYCATVDTSGQFSTDISILDNLAGKHRYLNLTEDIHKNLWYIYDNRIAVRAYDSMSHSLKKENIVLYNSSLLIDGFSNIMPSRDAGIVIGGVDGFYRIYSSNHQPERKENIYIRRVSTLTDSPHIIYGESYRNNIESIIIPSEYRALRVQFSGNNTLENSPLFRTRLYPLEESFTPWQQESYRDFIGLPIGGDYQLEIEMLSTLNGEIITRSIPIQLKYPFYLTWWAKGIYAIVLVCILSLIAWRINKKVQKSKKRLAEEKNREIYQQQVRILQLENEKAQFDLRNKSQELSNMLLSEANRKEWNDDILNEIRRIVDCLNNDRIAEAKNKTQQLQNRLARNEETSINWKRFEDNFDIVNNQFITRLSKHYPWISKQERRLCVYIHIGLSSKEIAPLLNISTRAVEMMRYRIRNKMQIDSSISLKQYLHELQSKE
;
A
#
# COMPACT_ATOMS: atom_id res chain seq x y z
N MET A 1 24.86 70.31 -6.55
CA MET A 1 23.53 69.66 -6.50
C MET A 1 23.32 68.54 -7.50
N LYS A 2 23.68 68.60 -8.77
CA LYS A 2 23.49 67.52 -9.76
C LYS A 2 24.23 66.20 -9.46
N ARG A 3 25.43 66.26 -8.82
CA ARG A 3 26.17 65.01 -8.47
C ARG A 3 25.60 64.28 -7.21
N ILE A 4 24.88 64.96 -6.34
CA ILE A 4 24.23 64.35 -5.18
C ILE A 4 22.92 63.69 -5.57
N PHE A 5 22.24 64.27 -6.51
CA PHE A 5 21.02 63.68 -7.10
C PHE A 5 21.29 62.36 -7.84
N TYR A 6 22.40 62.31 -8.61
CA TYR A 6 22.76 61.11 -9.36
C TYR A 6 23.26 59.95 -8.47
N LYS A 7 23.88 60.26 -7.31
CA LYS A 7 24.23 59.23 -6.33
C LYS A 7 23.04 58.70 -5.55
N ARG A 8 22.05 59.56 -5.25
CA ARG A 8 20.82 59.14 -4.58
C ARG A 8 19.91 58.31 -5.51
N THR A 9 19.80 58.64 -6.78
CA THR A 9 19.06 57.87 -7.75
C THR A 9 19.73 56.53 -8.06
N ARG A 10 21.03 56.45 -8.11
CA ARG A 10 21.73 55.15 -8.20
C ARG A 10 21.61 54.29 -6.92
N LEU A 11 21.59 54.92 -5.76
CA LEU A 11 21.36 54.18 -4.49
C LEU A 11 19.89 53.74 -4.40
N LEU A 12 18.95 54.49 -4.89
CA LEU A 12 17.55 54.10 -4.92
C LEU A 12 17.27 52.98 -5.96
N VAL A 13 17.93 53.03 -7.12
CA VAL A 13 17.85 51.98 -8.15
C VAL A 13 18.56 50.72 -7.66
N ILE A 14 19.66 50.81 -6.91
CA ILE A 14 20.33 49.66 -6.28
C ILE A 14 19.52 49.10 -5.10
N LEU A 15 18.81 49.95 -4.35
CA LEU A 15 17.90 49.50 -3.27
C LEU A 15 16.61 48.89 -3.84
N ILE A 16 16.13 49.32 -4.99
CA ILE A 16 14.99 48.69 -5.68
C ILE A 16 15.41 47.39 -6.39
N GLY A 17 16.66 47.35 -6.88
CA GLY A 17 17.22 46.11 -7.48
C GLY A 17 17.67 45.04 -6.46
N LEU A 18 17.80 45.38 -5.16
CA LEU A 18 18.18 44.43 -4.12
C LEU A 18 17.00 43.81 -3.35
N ASN A 19 15.76 44.20 -3.68
CA ASN A 19 14.54 43.66 -3.10
C ASN A 19 13.68 42.84 -4.09
N MET A 20 14.25 42.37 -5.17
CA MET A 20 13.67 41.21 -5.86
C MET A 20 14.23 39.92 -5.19
N SER A 21 13.98 39.76 -3.91
CA SER A 21 13.77 38.45 -3.35
C SER A 21 12.74 37.79 -4.24
N ALA A 22 13.02 36.64 -4.79
CA ALA A 22 11.99 35.82 -5.39
C ALA A 22 10.93 35.59 -4.30
N VAL A 23 9.88 36.39 -4.31
CA VAL A 23 8.69 36.14 -3.51
C VAL A 23 8.11 34.90 -4.15
N THR A 24 8.28 33.76 -3.54
CA THR A 24 7.59 32.56 -3.96
C THR A 24 6.12 32.79 -3.72
N HIS A 25 5.37 32.54 -4.76
CA HIS A 25 3.93 32.80 -4.79
C HIS A 25 3.20 31.47 -4.61
N ALA A 26 2.02 31.51 -4.05
CA ALA A 26 1.09 30.39 -4.03
C ALA A 26 0.84 29.92 -5.47
N SER A 27 1.09 28.64 -5.74
CA SER A 27 1.03 28.10 -7.10
C SER A 27 0.52 26.66 -7.15
N TRP A 28 0.05 26.27 -8.31
CA TRP A 28 -0.23 24.89 -8.63
C TRP A 28 1.08 24.17 -8.96
N SER A 29 1.46 23.21 -8.11
CA SER A 29 2.71 22.45 -8.24
C SER A 29 2.42 20.99 -8.50
N PRO A 30 3.29 20.28 -9.23
CA PRO A 30 3.16 18.83 -9.39
C PRO A 30 3.21 18.12 -8.02
N ILE A 31 2.60 16.96 -7.94
CA ILE A 31 2.68 16.11 -6.75
C ILE A 31 4.10 15.60 -6.63
N ILE A 32 4.72 15.82 -5.48
CA ILE A 32 6.07 15.36 -5.18
C ILE A 32 5.97 14.25 -4.14
N ARG A 33 6.52 13.09 -4.47
CA ARG A 33 6.67 12.01 -3.51
C ARG A 33 8.01 12.10 -2.80
N HIS A 34 7.99 11.95 -1.49
CA HIS A 34 9.16 12.06 -0.64
C HIS A 34 9.55 10.70 -0.08
N PHE A 35 10.83 10.38 -0.19
CA PHE A 35 11.44 9.28 0.53
C PHE A 35 12.51 9.84 1.47
N THR A 36 12.24 9.73 2.76
CA THR A 36 13.15 10.22 3.80
C THR A 36 14.19 9.15 4.15
N PRO A 37 15.31 9.52 4.78
CA PRO A 37 16.27 8.54 5.30
C PRO A 37 15.67 7.49 6.25
N LYS A 38 14.53 7.79 6.87
CA LYS A 38 13.79 6.83 7.71
C LYS A 38 13.09 5.76 6.89
N ASP A 39 12.58 6.11 5.70
CA ASP A 39 11.85 5.20 4.83
C ASP A 39 12.81 4.18 4.22
N TYR A 40 13.96 4.64 3.70
CA TYR A 40 14.97 3.76 3.09
C TYR A 40 16.08 3.31 4.04
N ARG A 41 16.10 3.78 5.30
CA ARG A 41 17.01 3.36 6.39
C ARG A 41 18.50 3.42 6.03
N ALA A 42 18.92 4.51 5.38
CA ALA A 42 20.31 4.72 4.95
C ALA A 42 20.77 6.18 5.13
N GLY A 43 21.89 6.53 4.52
CA GLY A 43 22.47 7.88 4.58
C GLY A 43 21.58 8.93 3.91
N THR A 44 21.79 10.20 4.25
CA THR A 44 20.96 11.31 3.74
C THR A 44 21.21 11.63 2.27
N GLN A 45 22.48 11.56 1.83
CA GLN A 45 22.90 12.01 0.51
C GLN A 45 22.77 10.90 -0.53
N ASN A 46 22.16 11.25 -1.66
CA ASN A 46 21.87 10.34 -2.77
C ASN A 46 22.50 10.90 -4.04
N TRP A 47 23.63 10.30 -4.44
CA TRP A 47 24.59 10.87 -5.37
C TRP A 47 24.32 10.56 -6.83
N ASP A 48 23.71 9.42 -7.11
CA ASP A 48 23.41 8.97 -8.46
C ASP A 48 22.23 8.02 -8.43
N ILE A 49 21.46 7.97 -9.51
CA ILE A 49 20.25 7.16 -9.62
C ILE A 49 20.23 6.50 -10.98
N VAL A 50 19.92 5.21 -11.02
CA VAL A 50 19.73 4.46 -12.26
C VAL A 50 18.51 3.56 -12.16
N GLU A 51 17.85 3.35 -13.30
CA GLU A 51 16.68 2.49 -13.43
C GLU A 51 17.04 1.22 -14.19
N GLN A 52 16.57 0.08 -13.67
CA GLN A 52 16.65 -1.21 -14.37
C GLN A 52 15.43 -1.38 -15.28
N VAL A 53 15.57 -2.17 -16.33
CA VAL A 53 14.51 -2.39 -17.35
C VAL A 53 13.18 -2.87 -16.74
N ASN A 54 13.20 -3.54 -15.61
CA ASN A 54 12.00 -3.97 -14.88
C ASN A 54 11.34 -2.85 -14.04
N GLY A 55 11.91 -1.63 -14.03
CA GLY A 55 11.42 -0.49 -13.28
C GLY A 55 11.96 -0.38 -11.85
N TRP A 56 12.90 -1.25 -11.44
CA TRP A 56 13.55 -1.10 -10.14
C TRP A 56 14.60 0.00 -10.17
N MET A 57 14.65 0.77 -9.08
CA MET A 57 15.57 1.89 -8.96
C MET A 57 16.74 1.53 -8.06
N TYR A 58 17.93 1.95 -8.47
CA TYR A 58 19.14 1.83 -7.68
C TYR A 58 19.72 3.22 -7.44
N VAL A 59 20.07 3.50 -6.19
CA VAL A 59 20.53 4.82 -5.77
C VAL A 59 21.87 4.68 -5.07
N ALA A 60 22.85 5.42 -5.54
CA ALA A 60 24.14 5.58 -4.92
C ALA A 60 24.01 6.45 -3.66
N ASN A 61 24.26 5.87 -2.48
CA ASN A 61 24.03 6.49 -1.19
C ASN A 61 25.29 6.46 -0.32
N ASN A 62 25.38 7.33 0.67
CA ASN A 62 26.51 7.38 1.60
C ASN A 62 26.79 6.05 2.34
N TYR A 63 25.82 5.17 2.47
CA TYR A 63 25.98 3.89 3.16
C TYR A 63 26.09 2.69 2.23
N GLY A 64 26.01 2.91 0.93
CA GLY A 64 26.10 1.84 -0.07
C GLY A 64 25.18 2.05 -1.25
N LEU A 65 24.75 0.96 -1.88
CA LEU A 65 23.77 0.93 -2.94
C LEU A 65 22.39 0.69 -2.35
N LEU A 66 21.47 1.62 -2.54
CA LEU A 66 20.05 1.41 -2.26
C LEU A 66 19.38 0.77 -3.46
N GLU A 67 18.47 -0.15 -3.20
CA GLU A 67 17.57 -0.75 -4.18
C GLU A 67 16.14 -0.50 -3.75
N THR A 68 15.28 -0.09 -4.68
CA THR A 68 13.83 -0.08 -4.44
C THR A 68 13.05 -0.65 -5.62
N ASP A 69 12.00 -1.38 -5.29
CA ASP A 69 11.02 -1.92 -6.22
C ASP A 69 9.68 -1.17 -6.14
N GLY A 70 9.69 -0.03 -5.43
CA GLY A 70 8.51 0.78 -5.15
C GLY A 70 7.78 0.44 -3.86
N CYS A 71 7.94 -0.78 -3.34
CA CYS A 71 7.34 -1.23 -2.08
C CYS A 71 8.36 -1.43 -0.96
N HIS A 72 9.56 -1.85 -1.33
CA HIS A 72 10.63 -2.21 -0.39
C HIS A 72 11.91 -1.43 -0.67
N TRP A 73 12.65 -1.15 0.38
CA TRP A 73 14.00 -0.60 0.30
C TRP A 73 15.01 -1.58 0.87
N ASN A 74 16.09 -1.84 0.13
CA ASN A 74 17.22 -2.65 0.54
C ASN A 74 18.52 -1.85 0.41
N LEU A 75 19.43 -2.02 1.36
CA LEU A 75 20.77 -1.40 1.35
C LEU A 75 21.84 -2.47 1.23
N TYR A 76 22.73 -2.30 0.27
CA TYR A 76 23.89 -3.16 0.01
C TYR A 76 25.18 -2.40 0.15
N GLY A 77 26.08 -2.87 1.02
CA GLY A 77 27.40 -2.30 1.20
C GLY A 77 28.41 -2.79 0.17
N ILE A 78 29.46 -1.99 -0.07
CA ILE A 78 30.67 -2.39 -0.80
C ILE A 78 31.74 -2.86 0.17
N SER A 79 32.87 -3.45 -0.33
CA SER A 79 33.83 -4.16 0.53
C SER A 79 34.50 -3.26 1.57
N ASN A 80 34.83 -2.02 1.21
CA ASN A 80 35.49 -1.08 2.12
C ASN A 80 34.52 -0.21 2.94
N SER A 81 33.21 -0.42 2.79
CA SER A 81 32.15 0.29 3.50
C SER A 81 32.21 1.82 3.33
N THR A 82 32.74 2.33 2.22
CA THR A 82 32.69 3.74 1.87
C THR A 82 31.38 4.11 1.19
N ALA A 83 31.13 5.41 1.03
CA ALA A 83 29.99 5.90 0.28
C ALA A 83 30.06 5.44 -1.18
N VAL A 84 28.92 5.03 -1.72
CA VAL A 84 28.74 4.84 -3.17
C VAL A 84 28.34 6.18 -3.77
N ARG A 85 29.10 6.67 -4.78
CA ARG A 85 28.84 7.97 -5.39
C ARG A 85 28.38 7.90 -6.84
N ALA A 86 28.65 6.80 -7.50
CA ALA A 86 28.25 6.59 -8.89
C ALA A 86 27.72 5.18 -9.10
N THR A 87 26.74 5.03 -9.96
CA THR A 87 26.19 3.72 -10.32
C THR A 87 25.79 3.71 -11.81
N THR A 88 25.88 2.54 -12.43
CA THR A 88 25.37 2.31 -13.78
C THR A 88 24.93 0.86 -13.95
N ILE A 89 24.06 0.59 -14.90
CA ILE A 89 23.52 -0.76 -15.16
C ILE A 89 23.88 -1.19 -16.55
N ASP A 90 24.36 -2.42 -16.70
CA ASP A 90 24.57 -3.03 -18.02
C ASP A 90 23.27 -3.66 -18.56
N GLN A 91 23.27 -3.95 -19.85
CA GLN A 91 22.15 -4.61 -20.55
C GLN A 91 21.80 -5.98 -19.93
N ASP A 92 22.76 -6.62 -19.30
CA ASP A 92 22.58 -7.90 -18.62
C ASP A 92 22.00 -7.77 -17.19
N GLY A 93 21.75 -6.55 -16.73
CA GLY A 93 21.19 -6.24 -15.41
C GLY A 93 22.21 -6.21 -14.29
N SER A 94 23.50 -6.30 -14.56
CA SER A 94 24.58 -6.12 -13.60
C SER A 94 24.71 -4.64 -13.22
N ILE A 95 24.82 -4.34 -11.91
CA ILE A 95 24.86 -2.97 -11.40
C ILE A 95 26.27 -2.67 -10.97
N TYR A 96 26.92 -1.74 -11.67
CA TYR A 96 28.26 -1.29 -11.34
C TYR A 96 28.18 -0.10 -10.39
N VAL A 97 29.06 -0.09 -9.40
CA VAL A 97 29.11 0.93 -8.36
C VAL A 97 30.54 1.42 -8.13
N GLY A 98 30.65 2.70 -7.78
CA GLY A 98 31.91 3.34 -7.47
C GLY A 98 31.87 4.04 -6.12
N GLY A 99 32.86 3.77 -5.29
CA GLY A 99 33.09 4.42 -4.00
C GLY A 99 34.44 5.11 -3.93
N THR A 100 35.01 5.22 -2.75
CA THR A 100 36.35 5.77 -2.53
C THR A 100 37.39 4.66 -2.67
N ASP A 101 38.33 4.81 -3.59
CA ASP A 101 39.39 3.85 -3.90
C ASP A 101 38.90 2.43 -4.25
N GLU A 102 37.59 2.31 -4.59
CA GLU A 102 36.95 1.07 -4.90
C GLU A 102 35.87 1.24 -5.97
N PHE A 103 35.80 0.29 -6.88
CA PHE A 103 34.65 0.08 -7.75
C PHE A 103 34.42 -1.42 -7.96
N GLY A 104 33.20 -1.79 -8.25
CA GLY A 104 32.83 -3.18 -8.42
C GLY A 104 31.46 -3.34 -9.05
N VAL A 105 30.96 -4.55 -9.01
CA VAL A 105 29.68 -4.95 -9.62
C VAL A 105 28.83 -5.72 -8.64
N PHE A 106 27.55 -5.38 -8.57
CA PHE A 106 26.52 -6.21 -7.98
C PHE A 106 25.86 -7.05 -9.06
N TYR A 107 25.75 -8.33 -8.81
CA TYR A 107 25.03 -9.26 -9.66
C TYR A 107 24.04 -10.07 -8.84
N SER A 108 22.94 -10.46 -9.46
CA SER A 108 21.95 -11.30 -8.79
C SER A 108 22.44 -12.73 -8.71
N ASP A 109 22.35 -13.34 -7.53
CA ASP A 109 22.54 -14.77 -7.34
C ASP A 109 21.28 -15.55 -7.76
N SER A 110 21.36 -16.89 -7.64
CA SER A 110 20.25 -17.79 -7.99
C SER A 110 19.01 -17.63 -7.10
N LEU A 111 19.13 -16.91 -5.98
CA LEU A 111 18.06 -16.65 -5.02
C LEU A 111 17.56 -15.20 -5.10
N GLY A 112 17.96 -14.44 -6.15
CA GLY A 112 17.55 -13.06 -6.34
C GLY A 112 18.21 -12.04 -5.41
N GLY A 113 19.16 -12.45 -4.58
CA GLY A 113 19.96 -11.57 -3.75
C GLY A 113 21.09 -10.92 -4.53
N LEU A 114 21.41 -9.66 -4.25
CA LEU A 114 22.58 -9.00 -4.83
C LEU A 114 23.87 -9.42 -4.12
N LYS A 115 24.87 -9.81 -4.90
CA LYS A 115 26.23 -10.10 -4.41
C LYS A 115 27.20 -9.12 -5.03
N TYR A 116 28.09 -8.60 -4.21
CA TYR A 116 29.12 -7.66 -4.62
C TYR A 116 30.40 -8.38 -5.00
N GLN A 117 31.00 -7.95 -6.10
CA GLN A 117 32.33 -8.32 -6.54
C GLN A 117 33.16 -7.06 -6.79
N GLN A 118 34.27 -6.93 -6.07
CA GLN A 118 35.21 -5.84 -6.27
C GLN A 118 36.00 -6.05 -7.56
N LEU A 119 36.04 -5.05 -8.43
CA LEU A 119 36.77 -5.07 -9.71
C LEU A 119 38.09 -4.28 -9.61
N SER A 120 38.17 -3.29 -8.71
CA SER A 120 39.30 -2.38 -8.54
C SER A 120 40.59 -3.08 -8.04
N THR A 121 40.53 -4.33 -7.60
CA THR A 121 41.70 -5.12 -7.15
C THR A 121 42.77 -5.26 -8.22
N ASN A 122 42.40 -5.24 -9.50
CA ASN A 122 43.30 -5.41 -10.66
C ASN A 122 43.98 -4.11 -11.12
N ILE A 123 43.69 -2.98 -10.44
CA ILE A 123 44.35 -1.69 -10.74
C ILE A 123 45.82 -1.76 -10.36
N PRO A 124 46.74 -1.29 -11.25
CA PRO A 124 48.16 -1.20 -10.93
C PRO A 124 48.42 -0.40 -9.65
N GLU A 125 49.32 -0.86 -8.79
CA GLU A 125 49.55 -0.36 -7.43
C GLU A 125 49.68 1.17 -7.35
N ARG A 126 50.36 1.77 -8.33
CA ARG A 126 50.55 3.24 -8.42
C ARG A 126 49.28 4.04 -8.56
N TYR A 127 48.15 3.43 -8.95
CA TYR A 127 46.87 4.07 -9.16
C TYR A 127 45.79 3.62 -8.18
N ARG A 128 46.14 2.82 -7.15
CA ARG A 128 45.13 2.28 -6.22
C ARG A 128 44.50 3.32 -5.31
N GLN A 129 45.20 4.41 -5.04
CA GLN A 129 44.66 5.57 -4.28
C GLN A 129 44.16 6.61 -5.28
N PHE A 130 43.03 6.32 -5.91
CA PHE A 130 42.48 7.18 -6.94
C PHE A 130 41.36 8.12 -6.43
N GLY A 131 40.96 7.96 -5.14
CA GLY A 131 39.93 8.75 -4.52
C GLY A 131 38.52 8.31 -4.90
N GLU A 132 37.62 9.26 -4.92
CA GLU A 132 36.21 8.98 -5.20
C GLU A 132 35.93 8.75 -6.68
N VAL A 133 35.06 7.79 -6.97
CA VAL A 133 34.49 7.57 -8.31
C VAL A 133 33.27 8.47 -8.45
N TRP A 134 33.31 9.39 -9.41
CA TRP A 134 32.27 10.38 -9.61
C TRP A 134 31.25 10.03 -10.70
N ARG A 135 31.67 9.24 -11.69
CA ARG A 135 30.79 8.79 -12.77
C ARG A 135 31.18 7.39 -13.20
N LEU A 136 30.17 6.61 -13.51
CA LEU A 136 30.27 5.30 -14.13
C LEU A 136 29.44 5.29 -15.40
N GLN A 137 30.00 4.75 -16.48
CA GLN A 137 29.29 4.53 -17.70
C GLN A 137 29.71 3.21 -18.33
N ILE A 138 28.81 2.57 -19.03
CA ILE A 138 29.11 1.33 -19.76
C ILE A 138 28.71 1.46 -21.21
N ASP A 139 29.61 1.07 -22.08
CA ASP A 139 29.37 1.00 -23.51
C ASP A 139 30.14 -0.17 -24.12
N ASN A 140 29.45 -1.00 -24.90
CA ASN A 140 30.04 -2.15 -25.58
C ASN A 140 30.89 -3.05 -24.64
N LYS A 141 30.37 -3.36 -23.44
CA LYS A 141 31.03 -4.14 -22.39
C LYS A 141 32.31 -3.51 -21.83
N LYS A 142 32.55 -2.22 -22.06
CA LYS A 142 33.61 -1.46 -21.42
C LYS A 142 33.01 -0.60 -20.33
N LEU A 143 33.52 -0.73 -19.12
CA LEU A 143 33.15 0.11 -17.99
C LEU A 143 34.14 1.28 -17.91
N TYR A 144 33.63 2.49 -17.99
CA TYR A 144 34.37 3.73 -17.82
C TYR A 144 34.16 4.23 -16.42
N VAL A 145 35.25 4.32 -15.65
CA VAL A 145 35.23 4.71 -14.25
C VAL A 145 35.94 6.04 -14.11
N GLN A 146 35.17 7.11 -13.92
CA GLN A 146 35.72 8.45 -13.78
C GLN A 146 36.05 8.75 -12.33
N THR A 147 37.28 9.18 -12.07
CA THR A 147 37.71 9.82 -10.82
C THR A 147 38.07 11.28 -11.07
N ARG A 148 38.60 11.99 -10.05
CA ARG A 148 39.06 13.38 -10.25
C ARG A 148 40.29 13.50 -11.13
N HIS A 149 41.09 12.45 -11.25
CA HIS A 149 42.37 12.52 -11.96
C HIS A 149 42.51 11.52 -13.09
N TYR A 150 41.77 10.40 -13.02
CA TYR A 150 41.92 9.30 -13.95
C TYR A 150 40.54 8.83 -14.44
N ILE A 151 40.55 8.28 -15.66
CA ILE A 151 39.47 7.43 -16.12
C ILE A 151 40.04 6.03 -16.33
N PHE A 152 39.48 5.05 -15.60
CA PHE A 152 39.78 3.65 -15.82
C PHE A 152 38.79 3.09 -16.84
N VAL A 153 39.32 2.49 -17.88
CA VAL A 153 38.51 1.74 -18.85
C VAL A 153 38.70 0.28 -18.56
N TYR A 154 37.71 -0.30 -17.87
CA TYR A 154 37.74 -1.70 -17.43
C TYR A 154 37.08 -2.58 -18.48
N THR A 155 37.75 -3.69 -18.82
CA THR A 155 37.22 -4.84 -19.56
C THR A 155 37.53 -6.11 -18.76
N GLU A 156 36.87 -7.22 -19.07
CA GLU A 156 37.10 -8.50 -18.35
C GLU A 156 38.60 -8.86 -18.24
N ASP A 157 39.40 -8.52 -19.27
CA ASP A 157 40.80 -8.93 -19.38
C ASP A 157 41.81 -7.82 -19.02
N ASN A 158 41.39 -6.53 -18.96
CA ASN A 158 42.34 -5.43 -18.84
C ASN A 158 41.76 -4.17 -18.23
N ILE A 159 42.60 -3.36 -17.61
CA ILE A 159 42.29 -1.99 -17.18
C ILE A 159 43.24 -1.02 -17.87
N GLU A 160 42.72 -0.18 -18.75
CA GLU A 160 43.41 0.94 -19.31
C GLU A 160 43.23 2.19 -18.42
N VAL A 161 44.26 2.97 -18.23
CA VAL A 161 44.23 4.18 -17.43
C VAL A 161 44.47 5.39 -18.34
N LEU A 162 43.49 6.29 -18.39
CA LEU A 162 43.54 7.54 -19.09
C LEU A 162 43.83 8.67 -18.10
N ASP A 163 44.90 9.41 -18.30
CA ASP A 163 45.30 10.56 -17.50
C ASP A 163 45.33 11.81 -18.41
N PRO A 164 44.31 12.70 -18.29
CA PRO A 164 44.31 13.96 -19.03
C PRO A 164 45.27 15.01 -18.47
N GLY A 165 45.98 14.74 -17.38
CA GLY A 165 46.89 15.69 -16.69
C GLY A 165 46.18 16.92 -16.12
N ALA A 166 44.89 16.83 -15.87
CA ALA A 166 44.02 17.89 -15.36
C ALA A 166 42.90 17.31 -14.47
N ILE A 167 42.28 18.14 -13.65
CA ILE A 167 41.13 17.72 -12.83
C ILE A 167 39.96 17.43 -13.78
N ILE A 168 39.39 16.23 -13.67
CA ILE A 168 38.25 15.82 -14.44
C ILE A 168 36.99 16.27 -13.70
N TYR A 169 36.10 16.96 -14.36
CA TYR A 169 34.82 17.39 -13.82
C TYR A 169 33.70 16.44 -14.18
N GLU A 170 33.60 16.10 -15.49
CA GLU A 170 32.53 15.25 -16.00
C GLU A 170 33.03 14.43 -17.20
N SER A 171 32.39 13.29 -17.46
CA SER A 171 32.65 12.52 -18.68
C SER A 171 31.35 11.95 -19.27
N LEU A 172 31.36 11.74 -20.58
CA LEU A 172 30.25 11.14 -21.31
C LEU A 172 30.77 10.18 -22.33
N VAL A 173 30.30 8.96 -22.35
CA VAL A 173 30.45 8.02 -23.45
C VAL A 173 29.22 8.14 -24.31
N TRP A 174 29.39 8.62 -25.54
CA TRP A 174 28.31 8.84 -26.48
C TRP A 174 28.76 8.47 -27.89
N GLU A 175 27.95 7.65 -28.56
CA GLU A 175 28.25 7.12 -29.93
C GLU A 175 29.64 6.47 -30.03
N GLY A 176 30.05 5.74 -28.98
CA GLY A 176 31.33 5.05 -28.95
C GLY A 176 32.55 5.95 -28.71
N ASN A 177 32.37 7.26 -28.51
CA ASN A 177 33.42 8.21 -28.18
C ASN A 177 33.32 8.60 -26.68
N LEU A 178 34.44 8.68 -26.00
CA LEU A 178 34.55 9.21 -24.65
C LEU A 178 34.86 10.73 -24.72
N TYR A 179 33.97 11.54 -24.17
CA TYR A 179 34.18 12.97 -23.96
C TYR A 179 34.54 13.19 -22.49
N VAL A 180 35.54 14.04 -22.24
CA VAL A 180 36.08 14.30 -20.91
C VAL A 180 36.21 15.79 -20.67
N ALA A 181 35.38 16.37 -19.83
CA ALA A 181 35.47 17.76 -19.43
C ALA A 181 36.43 17.88 -18.23
N THR A 182 37.42 18.75 -18.35
CA THR A 182 38.45 18.94 -17.33
C THR A 182 38.57 20.43 -16.96
N SER A 183 39.44 20.71 -15.97
CA SER A 183 39.74 22.07 -15.57
C SER A 183 40.51 22.89 -16.61
N ARG A 184 40.91 22.25 -17.73
CA ARG A 184 41.64 22.94 -18.82
C ARG A 184 40.81 23.03 -20.08
N ASP A 185 40.17 21.91 -20.46
CA ASP A 185 39.47 21.81 -21.71
C ASP A 185 38.50 20.63 -21.73
N ILE A 186 37.71 20.51 -22.78
CA ILE A 186 36.96 19.27 -23.06
C ILE A 186 37.75 18.45 -24.05
N PHE A 187 37.98 17.20 -23.76
CA PHE A 187 38.68 16.25 -24.63
C PHE A 187 37.72 15.21 -25.18
N VAL A 188 38.05 14.71 -26.35
CA VAL A 188 37.42 13.52 -26.95
C VAL A 188 38.47 12.45 -27.20
N GLN A 189 38.19 11.22 -26.82
CA GLN A 189 39.09 10.09 -27.09
C GLN A 189 38.90 9.61 -28.53
N SER A 190 39.97 9.61 -29.29
CA SER A 190 40.02 9.03 -30.65
C SER A 190 41.34 8.33 -30.85
N GLY A 191 41.31 7.11 -31.39
CA GLY A 191 42.52 6.32 -31.62
C GLY A 191 43.35 6.03 -30.35
N GLY A 192 42.73 5.91 -29.18
CA GLY A 192 43.39 5.65 -27.89
C GLY A 192 44.06 6.89 -27.29
N ARG A 193 43.88 8.08 -27.83
CA ARG A 193 44.41 9.35 -27.30
C ARG A 193 43.32 10.39 -27.08
N LEU A 194 43.51 11.26 -26.10
CA LEU A 194 42.65 12.41 -25.84
C LEU A 194 43.08 13.59 -26.71
N HIS A 195 42.11 14.16 -27.44
CA HIS A 195 42.26 15.34 -28.26
C HIS A 195 41.34 16.45 -27.78
N ALA A 196 41.82 17.69 -27.73
CA ALA A 196 40.99 18.81 -27.33
C ALA A 196 39.80 18.97 -28.31
N LEU A 197 38.58 19.18 -27.76
CA LEU A 197 37.39 19.39 -28.54
C LEU A 197 37.43 20.79 -29.14
N ARG A 198 37.20 20.90 -30.42
CA ARG A 198 37.23 22.18 -31.14
C ARG A 198 36.09 23.09 -30.64
N GLY A 199 36.42 24.34 -30.28
CA GLY A 199 35.44 25.33 -29.76
C GLY A 199 35.26 25.31 -28.24
N ALA A 200 35.99 24.46 -27.54
CA ALA A 200 35.90 24.36 -26.09
C ALA A 200 36.51 25.60 -25.37
N GLU A 201 37.25 26.46 -26.12
CA GLU A 201 37.75 27.73 -25.59
C GLU A 201 36.67 28.63 -25.00
N ALA A 202 35.41 28.49 -25.48
CA ALA A 202 34.24 29.21 -24.95
C ALA A 202 33.90 28.83 -23.50
N LEU A 203 34.42 27.72 -23.02
CA LEU A 203 34.17 27.16 -21.67
C LEU A 203 35.35 27.34 -20.72
N HIS A 204 36.40 28.02 -21.13
CA HIS A 204 37.53 28.31 -20.25
C HIS A 204 37.05 29.02 -18.96
N ASN A 205 37.50 28.55 -17.81
CA ASN A 205 37.07 28.97 -16.49
C ASN A 205 35.67 28.58 -16.03
N SER A 206 35.02 27.67 -16.75
CA SER A 206 33.71 27.08 -16.33
C SER A 206 33.92 25.66 -15.79
N VAL A 207 33.28 25.33 -14.69
CA VAL A 207 33.19 23.94 -14.23
C VAL A 207 32.03 23.29 -14.96
N VAL A 208 32.32 22.27 -15.73
CA VAL A 208 31.30 21.47 -16.41
C VAL A 208 30.69 20.51 -15.38
N CYS A 209 29.41 20.62 -15.13
CA CYS A 209 28.67 19.83 -14.15
C CYS A 209 27.72 18.82 -14.79
N GLY A 210 27.64 18.76 -16.12
CA GLY A 210 26.87 17.78 -16.85
C GLY A 210 27.15 17.77 -18.35
N LEU A 211 27.22 16.58 -18.90
CA LEU A 211 27.29 16.29 -20.32
C LEU A 211 26.16 15.33 -20.67
N VAL A 212 25.24 15.75 -21.54
CA VAL A 212 24.09 14.91 -21.90
C VAL A 212 23.82 14.96 -23.39
N PRO A 213 23.49 13.84 -24.04
CA PRO A 213 23.09 13.83 -25.45
C PRO A 213 21.88 14.74 -25.69
N TYR A 214 21.86 15.47 -26.78
CA TYR A 214 20.78 16.36 -27.17
C TYR A 214 20.47 16.30 -28.66
N GLY A 215 19.26 15.90 -29.01
CA GLY A 215 18.91 15.65 -30.40
C GLY A 215 19.63 14.42 -30.99
N LYS A 216 19.85 14.42 -32.30
CA LYS A 216 20.47 13.26 -32.97
C LYS A 216 22.00 13.32 -32.99
N GLU A 217 22.58 14.51 -33.10
CA GLU A 217 24.02 14.68 -33.31
C GLU A 217 24.64 15.75 -32.40
N GLY A 218 23.91 16.15 -31.32
CA GLY A 218 24.36 17.19 -30.40
C GLY A 218 24.51 16.71 -28.98
N MET A 219 25.21 17.52 -28.17
CA MET A 219 25.42 17.32 -26.76
C MET A 219 25.22 18.64 -26.02
N LEU A 220 24.39 18.67 -24.97
CA LEU A 220 24.34 19.80 -24.04
C LEU A 220 25.44 19.68 -23.01
N ILE A 221 26.11 20.80 -22.80
CA ILE A 221 27.17 21.00 -21.81
C ILE A 221 26.65 21.94 -20.76
N ALA A 222 26.46 21.45 -19.58
CA ALA A 222 25.99 22.21 -18.42
C ALA A 222 27.19 22.72 -17.60
N THR A 223 27.16 23.99 -17.24
CA THR A 223 28.21 24.62 -16.44
C THR A 223 27.62 25.20 -15.14
N ASP A 224 28.41 25.22 -14.10
CA ASP A 224 27.97 25.59 -12.75
C ASP A 224 27.43 27.03 -12.63
N PHE A 225 28.09 28.02 -13.22
CA PHE A 225 27.72 29.44 -13.14
C PHE A 225 27.58 30.14 -14.52
N HIS A 226 27.85 29.43 -15.61
CA HIS A 226 27.83 30.03 -16.96
C HIS A 226 26.71 29.48 -17.84
N GLY A 227 25.77 28.69 -17.27
CA GLY A 227 24.59 28.15 -17.93
C GLY A 227 24.90 27.04 -18.91
N LEU A 228 24.07 26.90 -19.96
CA LEU A 228 24.15 25.77 -20.88
C LEU A 228 24.80 26.14 -22.20
N TYR A 229 25.47 25.17 -22.81
CA TYR A 229 26.05 25.26 -24.15
C TYR A 229 25.64 24.04 -24.97
N LEU A 230 25.50 24.21 -26.27
CA LEU A 230 25.24 23.15 -27.22
C LEU A 230 26.46 22.91 -28.10
N TYR A 231 26.96 21.70 -28.09
CA TYR A 231 27.87 21.16 -29.04
C TYR A 231 27.07 20.49 -30.18
N ASP A 232 27.23 20.96 -31.42
CA ASP A 232 26.51 20.49 -32.60
C ASP A 232 27.34 19.52 -33.47
N GLY A 233 28.38 18.91 -32.90
CA GLY A 233 29.36 18.09 -33.63
C GLY A 233 30.50 18.89 -34.28
N LYS A 234 30.41 20.23 -34.32
CA LYS A 234 31.38 21.11 -34.96
C LYS A 234 31.83 22.28 -34.11
N SER A 235 30.91 22.90 -33.43
CA SER A 235 31.13 24.10 -32.61
C SER A 235 30.34 24.06 -31.31
N ILE A 236 30.81 24.80 -30.33
CA ILE A 236 30.12 24.97 -29.04
C ILE A 236 29.50 26.35 -29.00
N ASN A 237 28.19 26.40 -28.88
CA ASN A 237 27.42 27.63 -28.86
C ASN A 237 26.60 27.77 -27.59
N ARG A 238 26.34 29.00 -27.15
CA ARG A 238 25.49 29.24 -25.99
C ARG A 238 24.09 28.72 -26.27
N PHE A 239 23.54 27.91 -25.33
CA PHE A 239 22.15 27.48 -25.29
C PHE A 239 21.41 28.30 -24.25
N TYR A 240 20.46 29.10 -24.68
CA TYR A 240 19.73 30.00 -23.81
C TYR A 240 18.45 29.36 -23.33
N THR A 241 18.19 29.54 -22.04
CA THR A 241 16.96 29.12 -21.36
C THR A 241 16.30 30.30 -20.65
N GLU A 242 15.02 30.21 -20.39
CA GLU A 242 14.32 31.21 -19.54
C GLU A 242 14.83 31.15 -18.11
N ALA A 243 15.50 30.06 -17.73
CA ALA A 243 16.07 29.88 -16.39
C ALA A 243 17.52 30.34 -16.26
N ASP A 244 18.15 30.91 -17.29
CA ASP A 244 19.59 31.22 -17.28
C ASP A 244 20.05 32.05 -16.07
N SER A 245 19.32 33.08 -15.71
CA SER A 245 19.65 33.91 -14.56
C SER A 245 19.49 33.15 -13.22
N TYR A 246 18.49 32.27 -13.17
CA TYR A 246 18.20 31.47 -11.98
C TYR A 246 19.25 30.38 -11.73
N ILE A 247 19.56 29.59 -12.73
CA ILE A 247 20.57 28.52 -12.62
C ILE A 247 21.98 29.07 -12.35
N THR A 248 22.31 30.21 -12.96
CA THR A 248 23.57 30.91 -12.70
C THR A 248 23.68 31.42 -11.27
N LYS A 249 22.58 31.94 -10.71
CA LYS A 249 22.54 32.42 -9.33
C LYS A 249 22.60 31.29 -8.31
N ASN A 250 21.93 30.18 -8.59
CA ASN A 250 21.74 29.06 -7.66
C ASN A 250 22.74 27.92 -7.86
N GLN A 251 23.74 28.09 -8.71
CA GLN A 251 24.80 27.11 -9.05
C GLN A 251 24.20 25.82 -9.62
N LEU A 252 24.21 25.69 -10.93
CA LEU A 252 23.80 24.45 -11.60
C LEU A 252 24.76 23.31 -11.20
N TYR A 253 24.23 22.14 -10.87
CA TYR A 253 25.00 20.99 -10.42
C TYR A 253 24.81 19.74 -11.27
N THR A 254 23.60 19.52 -11.79
CA THR A 254 23.28 18.34 -12.59
C THR A 254 22.18 18.64 -13.61
N ILE A 255 22.14 17.86 -14.66
CA ILE A 255 21.15 17.97 -15.75
C ILE A 255 20.65 16.57 -16.15
N ALA A 256 19.37 16.45 -16.43
CA ALA A 256 18.79 15.28 -17.08
C ALA A 256 17.84 15.71 -18.19
N ILE A 257 17.74 14.90 -19.25
CA ILE A 257 16.87 15.16 -20.39
C ILE A 257 16.00 13.94 -20.68
N SER A 258 14.73 14.19 -20.93
CA SER A 258 13.78 13.20 -21.43
C SER A 258 13.37 13.55 -22.87
N HIS A 259 12.38 12.84 -23.41
CA HIS A 259 11.84 13.11 -24.75
C HIS A 259 11.35 14.55 -24.93
N ASN A 260 10.70 15.13 -23.93
CA ASN A 260 10.03 16.43 -24.02
C ASN A 260 10.49 17.44 -22.99
N LYS A 261 11.11 17.01 -21.90
CA LYS A 261 11.48 17.84 -20.77
C LYS A 261 12.98 17.76 -20.47
N MET A 262 13.53 18.85 -19.98
CA MET A 262 14.83 18.88 -19.32
C MET A 262 14.64 19.26 -17.84
N ALA A 263 15.48 18.70 -17.00
CA ALA A 263 15.56 19.05 -15.60
C ALA A 263 16.96 19.57 -15.27
N LEU A 264 17.01 20.71 -14.58
CA LEU A 264 18.26 21.39 -14.20
C LEU A 264 18.29 21.44 -12.68
N GLY A 265 19.15 20.62 -12.07
CA GLY A 265 19.32 20.55 -10.63
C GLY A 265 20.37 21.52 -10.13
N THR A 266 20.02 22.32 -9.13
CA THR A 266 20.91 23.33 -8.57
C THR A 266 21.33 22.99 -7.15
N VAL A 267 22.36 23.67 -6.64
CA VAL A 267 22.82 23.51 -5.25
C VAL A 267 21.91 24.25 -4.26
N GLN A 268 21.35 25.41 -4.63
CA GLN A 268 20.64 26.27 -3.70
C GLN A 268 19.17 26.52 -4.06
N GLY A 269 18.79 26.32 -5.31
CA GLY A 269 17.50 26.70 -5.87
C GLY A 269 16.63 25.49 -6.29
N GLY A 270 16.83 24.28 -5.76
CA GLY A 270 16.03 23.13 -6.15
C GLY A 270 16.24 22.72 -7.61
N VAL A 271 15.16 22.36 -8.29
CA VAL A 271 15.16 21.91 -9.69
C VAL A 271 14.37 22.86 -10.57
N VAL A 272 14.84 23.08 -11.78
CA VAL A 272 14.07 23.74 -12.85
C VAL A 272 13.65 22.68 -13.85
N LEU A 273 12.35 22.55 -14.06
CA LEU A 273 11.79 21.71 -15.08
C LEU A 273 11.41 22.58 -16.28
N ALA A 274 11.93 22.28 -17.47
CA ALA A 274 11.69 23.06 -18.66
C ALA A 274 11.38 22.16 -19.86
N ASP A 275 10.83 22.73 -20.91
CA ASP A 275 10.80 22.04 -22.20
C ASP A 275 12.21 21.89 -22.76
N ASN A 276 12.44 20.93 -23.66
CA ASN A 276 13.78 20.66 -24.23
C ASN A 276 14.38 21.86 -24.97
N ASN A 277 13.56 22.85 -25.37
CA ASN A 277 14.03 24.09 -25.97
C ASN A 277 14.42 25.18 -24.95
N GLY A 278 14.38 24.87 -23.66
CA GLY A 278 14.72 25.78 -22.56
C GLY A 278 13.63 26.80 -22.20
N LYS A 279 12.41 26.57 -22.66
CA LYS A 279 11.25 27.44 -22.39
C LYS A 279 10.28 26.76 -21.39
N ASN A 280 9.27 27.51 -20.98
CA ASN A 280 8.23 27.07 -20.06
C ASN A 280 8.85 26.49 -18.78
N CYS A 281 9.69 27.29 -18.14
CA CYS A 281 10.42 26.90 -16.95
C CYS A 281 9.54 26.93 -15.71
N GLU A 282 9.46 25.80 -15.02
CA GLU A 282 8.86 25.63 -13.69
C GLU A 282 9.98 25.52 -12.66
N PHE A 283 9.91 26.33 -11.63
CA PHE A 283 10.89 26.37 -10.55
C PHE A 283 10.32 25.64 -9.35
N ILE A 284 10.97 24.56 -8.94
CA ILE A 284 10.48 23.70 -7.85
C ILE A 284 11.55 23.66 -6.77
N THR A 285 11.25 24.29 -5.66
CA THR A 285 12.13 24.43 -4.50
C THR A 285 11.52 23.76 -3.27
N ARG A 286 12.15 23.92 -2.14
CA ARG A 286 11.58 23.50 -0.86
C ARG A 286 10.24 24.19 -0.57
N GLU A 287 10.05 25.40 -1.05
CA GLU A 287 8.82 26.16 -0.86
C GLU A 287 7.68 25.57 -1.71
N GLU A 288 7.99 25.11 -2.92
CA GLU A 288 7.05 24.35 -3.77
C GLU A 288 6.96 22.87 -3.37
N GLY A 289 7.71 22.44 -2.35
CA GLY A 289 7.50 21.15 -1.69
C GLY A 289 8.65 20.16 -1.74
N LEU A 290 9.85 20.48 -2.28
CA LEU A 290 11.00 19.60 -2.15
C LEU A 290 11.43 19.42 -0.69
N GLN A 291 12.00 18.27 -0.36
CA GLN A 291 12.62 18.06 0.95
C GLN A 291 13.88 18.92 1.13
N ASN A 292 14.64 19.13 0.05
CA ASN A 292 15.88 19.88 0.07
C ASN A 292 16.12 20.58 -1.28
N ASN A 293 16.71 21.78 -1.25
CA ASN A 293 17.04 22.53 -2.46
C ASN A 293 18.34 22.05 -3.15
N THR A 294 19.14 21.24 -2.50
CA THR A 294 20.39 20.73 -3.09
C THR A 294 20.11 19.44 -3.84
N ILE A 295 20.14 19.51 -5.14
CA ILE A 295 19.95 18.40 -6.06
C ILE A 295 21.32 17.81 -6.41
N LEU A 296 21.55 16.55 -6.03
CA LEU A 296 22.80 15.84 -6.31
C LEU A 296 22.72 15.00 -7.58
N SER A 297 21.57 14.44 -7.89
CA SER A 297 21.37 13.63 -9.08
C SER A 297 19.96 13.77 -9.63
N LEU A 298 19.82 13.56 -10.91
CA LEU A 298 18.55 13.60 -11.65
C LEU A 298 18.47 12.43 -12.61
N LEU A 299 17.29 11.80 -12.66
CA LEU A 299 16.97 10.77 -13.63
C LEU A 299 15.51 10.88 -14.05
N PHE A 300 15.24 10.90 -15.34
CA PHE A 300 13.91 10.58 -15.85
C PHE A 300 13.80 9.07 -16.02
N ASP A 301 12.84 8.46 -15.32
CA ASP A 301 12.57 7.03 -15.47
C ASP A 301 11.86 6.70 -16.80
N ASN A 302 11.69 5.43 -17.09
CA ASN A 302 11.02 4.96 -18.30
C ASN A 302 9.54 5.41 -18.38
N GLN A 303 8.97 5.86 -17.27
CA GLN A 303 7.62 6.40 -17.20
C GLN A 303 7.61 7.94 -17.28
N GLN A 304 8.75 8.55 -17.52
CA GLN A 304 8.97 10.01 -17.56
C GLN A 304 8.82 10.69 -16.18
N ASN A 305 8.89 9.98 -15.06
CA ASN A 305 8.94 10.60 -13.76
C ASN A 305 10.36 11.11 -13.49
N LEU A 306 10.45 12.25 -12.84
CA LEU A 306 11.73 12.84 -12.47
C LEU A 306 12.13 12.40 -11.06
N TRP A 307 13.10 11.52 -10.97
CA TRP A 307 13.75 11.13 -9.73
C TRP A 307 14.87 12.11 -9.41
N MET A 308 14.93 12.53 -8.15
CA MET A 308 15.92 13.48 -7.66
C MET A 308 16.59 12.92 -6.42
N GLY A 309 17.88 12.67 -6.52
CA GLY A 309 18.73 12.40 -5.35
C GLY A 309 19.13 13.72 -4.71
N LEU A 310 18.77 13.90 -3.44
CA LEU A 310 18.99 15.14 -2.70
C LEU A 310 20.15 14.98 -1.72
N ASP A 311 20.64 16.11 -1.21
CA ASP A 311 21.55 16.13 -0.06
C ASP A 311 20.87 15.52 1.20
N ASN A 312 19.54 15.57 1.26
CA ASN A 312 18.78 14.93 2.31
C ASN A 312 17.46 14.38 1.76
N GLY A 313 17.43 13.07 1.46
CA GLY A 313 16.25 12.40 0.96
C GLY A 313 16.27 12.14 -0.56
N ILE A 314 15.19 11.58 -1.04
CA ILE A 314 14.91 11.34 -2.46
C ILE A 314 13.51 11.89 -2.74
N ASP A 315 13.38 12.73 -3.76
CA ASP A 315 12.10 13.21 -4.23
C ASP A 315 11.80 12.70 -5.64
N VAL A 316 10.52 12.48 -5.92
CA VAL A 316 10.08 12.05 -7.24
C VAL A 316 8.89 12.89 -7.70
N ILE A 317 8.96 13.42 -8.90
CA ILE A 317 7.88 14.18 -9.55
C ILE A 317 7.33 13.37 -10.71
N GLU A 318 6.02 13.18 -10.74
CA GLU A 318 5.32 12.65 -11.91
C GLU A 318 5.08 13.76 -12.92
N THR A 319 5.99 13.92 -13.86
CA THR A 319 5.93 15.03 -14.83
C THR A 319 4.77 14.92 -15.84
N THR A 320 4.17 13.76 -15.97
CA THR A 320 3.01 13.49 -16.85
C THR A 320 1.70 13.36 -16.08
N ASN A 321 1.72 13.48 -14.75
CA ASN A 321 0.51 13.40 -13.94
C ASN A 321 -0.37 14.65 -14.20
N PRO A 322 -1.63 14.48 -14.59
CA PRO A 322 -2.54 15.61 -14.81
C PRO A 322 -2.99 16.29 -13.52
N VAL A 323 -2.53 15.82 -12.36
CA VAL A 323 -2.94 16.32 -11.03
C VAL A 323 -1.88 17.27 -10.48
N LEU A 324 -2.30 18.49 -10.18
CA LEU A 324 -1.48 19.48 -9.49
C LEU A 324 -2.05 19.75 -8.11
N PHE A 325 -1.20 19.97 -7.15
CA PHE A 325 -1.55 20.37 -5.79
C PHE A 325 -1.33 21.87 -5.60
N TYR A 326 -2.28 22.56 -4.95
CA TYR A 326 -2.12 23.97 -4.63
C TYR A 326 -1.25 24.15 -3.38
N ARG A 327 -0.15 24.83 -3.52
CA ARG A 327 0.77 25.12 -2.41
C ARG A 327 0.91 26.61 -2.16
N ASP A 328 0.88 26.97 -0.91
CA ASP A 328 1.35 28.27 -0.43
C ASP A 328 2.36 27.99 0.70
N PRO A 329 3.61 28.42 0.56
CA PRO A 329 4.65 28.12 1.54
C PRO A 329 4.48 28.86 2.86
N TYR A 330 3.62 29.86 2.92
CA TYR A 330 3.44 30.75 4.07
C TYR A 330 2.08 30.58 4.77
N VAL A 331 1.12 29.96 4.10
CA VAL A 331 -0.26 29.86 4.58
C VAL A 331 -0.69 28.40 4.67
N ASP A 332 -0.91 27.93 5.90
CA ASP A 332 -1.63 26.68 6.14
C ASP A 332 -3.13 26.99 6.14
N TYR A 333 -3.77 26.77 5.01
CA TYR A 333 -5.19 27.05 4.81
C TYR A 333 -6.11 25.86 5.16
N GLY A 334 -5.53 24.70 5.54
CA GLY A 334 -6.26 23.52 5.98
C GLY A 334 -7.00 22.78 4.87
N SER A 335 -8.07 22.07 5.24
CA SER A 335 -8.84 21.25 4.30
C SER A 335 -9.70 22.09 3.36
N GLY A 336 -9.68 21.77 2.07
CA GLY A 336 -10.43 22.47 1.04
C GLY A 336 -11.86 21.96 0.88
N TYR A 337 -12.85 22.85 0.87
CA TYR A 337 -14.25 22.50 0.62
C TYR A 337 -14.76 23.01 -0.72
N THR A 338 -14.35 24.20 -1.13
CA THR A 338 -14.84 24.84 -2.36
C THR A 338 -13.79 25.74 -2.98
N SER A 339 -13.76 25.80 -4.31
CA SER A 339 -12.98 26.77 -5.05
C SER A 339 -13.88 27.54 -6.00
N TYR A 340 -13.56 28.80 -6.29
CA TYR A 340 -14.32 29.60 -7.24
C TYR A 340 -13.42 30.62 -7.95
N GLU A 341 -13.44 30.64 -9.27
CA GLU A 341 -12.67 31.56 -10.08
C GLU A 341 -13.56 32.71 -10.57
N HIS A 342 -13.25 33.93 -10.18
CA HIS A 342 -13.99 35.11 -10.60
C HIS A 342 -13.07 36.30 -10.88
N LYS A 343 -13.18 36.93 -12.05
CA LYS A 343 -12.44 38.12 -12.47
C LYS A 343 -10.92 38.02 -12.18
N ASN A 344 -10.30 36.92 -12.59
CA ASN A 344 -8.90 36.60 -12.36
C ASN A 344 -8.47 36.43 -10.89
N LYS A 345 -9.43 36.30 -9.95
CA LYS A 345 -9.19 35.92 -8.58
C LYS A 345 -9.62 34.46 -8.37
N LEU A 346 -8.79 33.71 -7.65
CA LEU A 346 -9.13 32.40 -7.18
C LEU A 346 -9.52 32.46 -5.70
N TYR A 347 -10.75 32.07 -5.39
CA TYR A 347 -11.28 31.97 -4.04
C TYR A 347 -11.22 30.50 -3.60
N LEU A 348 -10.66 30.27 -2.42
CA LEU A 348 -10.48 28.93 -1.82
C LEU A 348 -11.18 28.91 -0.46
N GLY A 349 -12.30 28.21 -0.36
CA GLY A 349 -13.04 28.03 0.87
C GLY A 349 -12.58 26.77 1.62
N THR A 350 -12.23 26.93 2.88
CA THR A 350 -11.60 25.90 3.69
C THR A 350 -12.30 25.74 5.05
N ASN A 351 -11.82 24.79 5.86
CA ASN A 351 -12.24 24.67 7.25
C ASN A 351 -11.76 25.81 8.15
N GLN A 352 -10.80 26.64 7.69
CA GLN A 352 -10.23 27.74 8.46
C GLN A 352 -10.76 29.12 8.03
N GLY A 353 -11.20 29.23 6.76
CA GLY A 353 -11.71 30.49 6.23
C GLY A 353 -11.80 30.52 4.71
N LEU A 354 -12.12 31.69 4.18
CA LEU A 354 -12.07 31.99 2.76
C LEU A 354 -10.75 32.68 2.44
N TYR A 355 -9.99 32.09 1.57
CA TYR A 355 -8.75 32.66 1.06
C TYR A 355 -8.94 33.12 -0.38
N VAL A 356 -8.18 34.14 -0.78
CA VAL A 356 -8.20 34.67 -2.15
C VAL A 356 -6.78 34.88 -2.67
N GLN A 357 -6.54 34.45 -3.88
CA GLN A 357 -5.37 34.76 -4.68
C GLN A 357 -5.78 35.76 -5.78
N SER A 358 -5.20 36.96 -5.76
CA SER A 358 -5.64 38.07 -6.63
C SER A 358 -4.99 38.06 -8.02
N SER A 359 -3.91 37.26 -8.24
CA SER A 359 -3.25 37.05 -9.54
C SER A 359 -2.59 35.66 -9.53
N VAL A 360 -2.23 35.15 -10.70
CA VAL A 360 -1.55 33.83 -10.82
C VAL A 360 -0.28 33.79 -9.97
N ASP A 361 0.42 34.93 -9.84
CA ASP A 361 1.64 35.07 -9.07
C ASP A 361 1.39 35.80 -7.72
N GLY A 362 0.14 35.86 -7.25
CA GLY A 362 -0.23 36.54 -6.01
C GLY A 362 -0.11 35.64 -4.78
N THR A 363 0.12 36.24 -3.63
CA THR A 363 0.04 35.56 -2.35
C THR A 363 -1.41 35.17 -2.03
N LEU A 364 -1.60 34.11 -1.27
CA LEU A 364 -2.89 33.71 -0.75
C LEU A 364 -3.22 34.54 0.49
N GLU A 365 -4.31 35.26 0.48
CA GLU A 365 -4.72 36.14 1.57
C GLU A 365 -6.06 35.70 2.17
N LEU A 366 -6.15 35.70 3.50
CA LEU A 366 -7.40 35.40 4.19
C LEU A 366 -8.37 36.60 4.08
N VAL A 367 -9.58 36.35 3.61
CA VAL A 367 -10.65 37.35 3.54
C VAL A 367 -11.10 37.72 4.96
N GLU A 368 -11.08 39.01 5.30
CA GLU A 368 -11.42 39.48 6.62
C GLU A 368 -12.85 39.07 7.05
N GLY A 369 -12.95 38.48 8.24
CA GLY A 369 -14.23 38.02 8.79
C GLY A 369 -14.64 36.61 8.38
N SER A 370 -13.81 35.89 7.60
CA SER A 370 -14.12 34.54 7.09
C SER A 370 -13.67 33.41 7.98
N ASN A 371 -13.06 33.64 9.14
CA ASN A 371 -12.60 32.58 10.01
C ASN A 371 -13.70 31.57 10.34
N GLY A 372 -13.46 30.29 10.03
CA GLY A 372 -14.39 29.19 10.21
C GLY A 372 -14.61 28.40 8.91
N GLN A 373 -15.60 27.54 8.91
CA GLN A 373 -15.84 26.66 7.77
C GLN A 373 -16.58 27.38 6.66
N VAL A 374 -16.01 27.40 5.47
CA VAL A 374 -16.57 27.95 4.25
C VAL A 374 -16.99 26.80 3.34
N TRP A 375 -18.27 26.55 3.28
CA TRP A 375 -18.81 25.40 2.56
C TRP A 375 -18.85 25.59 1.05
N LYS A 376 -19.23 26.81 0.60
CA LYS A 376 -19.36 27.11 -0.83
C LYS A 376 -19.18 28.60 -1.11
N VAL A 377 -18.64 28.92 -2.26
CA VAL A 377 -18.68 30.25 -2.86
C VAL A 377 -19.62 30.17 -4.05
N SER A 378 -20.65 31.02 -4.05
CA SER A 378 -21.69 31.05 -5.08
C SER A 378 -21.86 32.45 -5.63
N GLN A 379 -22.27 32.55 -6.92
CA GLN A 379 -22.51 33.82 -7.57
C GLN A 379 -23.99 33.98 -7.89
N VAL A 380 -24.55 35.15 -7.59
CA VAL A 380 -25.90 35.56 -8.00
C VAL A 380 -25.79 36.96 -8.66
N GLY A 381 -26.07 37.01 -9.97
CA GLY A 381 -25.79 38.18 -10.76
C GLY A 381 -24.29 38.54 -10.71
N GLU A 382 -23.97 39.77 -10.30
CA GLU A 382 -22.59 40.22 -10.13
C GLU A 382 -22.05 40.02 -8.71
N THR A 383 -22.87 39.54 -7.78
CA THR A 383 -22.50 39.40 -6.37
C THR A 383 -21.98 38.00 -6.05
N LEU A 384 -20.84 37.92 -5.37
CA LEU A 384 -20.32 36.69 -4.79
C LEU A 384 -20.79 36.55 -3.34
N PHE A 385 -21.18 35.32 -2.99
CA PHE A 385 -21.61 34.94 -1.66
C PHE A 385 -20.68 33.87 -1.09
N CYS A 386 -20.41 33.99 0.20
CA CYS A 386 -19.72 33.02 1.00
C CYS A 386 -20.73 32.27 1.89
N CYS A 387 -20.94 30.97 1.59
CA CYS A 387 -21.73 30.07 2.42
C CYS A 387 -20.86 29.59 3.57
N HIS A 388 -21.21 29.97 4.78
CA HIS A 388 -20.37 29.82 5.95
C HIS A 388 -21.10 29.10 7.08
N ASN A 389 -20.40 28.44 7.99
CA ASN A 389 -21.02 27.83 9.18
C ASN A 389 -21.66 28.83 10.15
N ARG A 390 -21.42 30.11 9.98
CA ARG A 390 -22.00 31.23 10.80
C ARG A 390 -23.07 32.03 10.07
N GLY A 391 -23.42 31.69 8.83
CA GLY A 391 -24.41 32.40 8.05
C GLY A 391 -24.02 32.65 6.60
N LEU A 392 -24.74 33.51 5.93
CA LEU A 392 -24.45 33.94 4.56
C LEU A 392 -23.79 35.34 4.58
N PHE A 393 -22.73 35.45 3.78
CA PHE A 393 -21.98 36.68 3.65
C PHE A 393 -21.85 37.08 2.19
N VAL A 394 -21.88 38.39 1.93
CA VAL A 394 -21.44 38.96 0.66
C VAL A 394 -19.93 39.12 0.67
N ILE A 395 -19.27 38.64 -0.35
CA ILE A 395 -17.82 38.84 -0.55
C ILE A 395 -17.66 40.25 -1.18
N ASN A 396 -17.09 41.17 -0.43
CA ASN A 396 -16.78 42.52 -0.91
C ASN A 396 -15.27 42.74 -0.83
N ASP A 397 -14.60 42.47 -1.96
CA ASP A 397 -13.15 42.45 -2.07
C ASP A 397 -12.47 41.56 -1.00
N MET A 398 -11.75 42.10 -0.05
CA MET A 398 -11.04 41.38 1.02
C MET A 398 -11.82 41.28 2.33
N ARG A 399 -13.15 41.49 2.32
CA ARG A 399 -13.97 41.46 3.52
C ARG A 399 -15.30 40.79 3.31
N LEU A 400 -15.75 40.03 4.29
CA LEU A 400 -17.10 39.47 4.33
C LEU A 400 -18.08 40.46 4.98
N ILE A 401 -19.20 40.69 4.31
CA ILE A 401 -20.32 41.48 4.83
C ILE A 401 -21.45 40.52 5.20
N PRO A 402 -21.85 40.40 6.48
CA PRO A 402 -22.92 39.51 6.90
C PRO A 402 -24.28 39.94 6.39
N LEU A 403 -25.09 38.96 6.05
CA LEU A 403 -26.52 39.11 5.88
C LEU A 403 -27.26 38.67 7.15
N ASP A 404 -28.53 39.08 7.29
CA ASP A 404 -29.39 38.71 8.44
C ASP A 404 -29.74 37.19 8.39
N CYS A 405 -28.74 36.35 8.62
CA CYS A 405 -28.87 34.91 8.77
C CYS A 405 -27.87 34.43 9.82
N THR A 406 -28.40 33.89 10.91
CA THR A 406 -27.60 33.32 12.00
C THR A 406 -27.36 31.84 11.85
N ASP A 407 -28.10 31.16 10.96
CA ASP A 407 -27.98 29.75 10.71
C ASP A 407 -26.87 29.50 9.69
N GLY A 408 -26.07 28.45 9.89
CA GLY A 408 -25.06 28.07 8.92
C GLY A 408 -25.68 27.81 7.54
N VAL A 409 -24.96 28.18 6.49
CA VAL A 409 -25.44 28.13 5.10
C VAL A 409 -24.58 27.13 4.34
N TRP A 410 -25.25 26.18 3.69
CA TRP A 410 -24.59 25.17 2.83
C TRP A 410 -24.38 25.65 1.41
N ASP A 411 -25.42 26.23 0.81
CA ASP A 411 -25.43 26.60 -0.61
C ASP A 411 -26.35 27.74 -0.93
N VAL A 412 -26.03 28.46 -1.99
CA VAL A 412 -26.87 29.50 -2.62
C VAL A 412 -27.05 29.18 -4.09
N THR A 413 -28.25 28.86 -4.49
CA THR A 413 -28.60 28.59 -5.90
C THR A 413 -29.35 29.75 -6.52
N SER A 414 -28.75 30.35 -7.56
CA SER A 414 -29.34 31.47 -8.29
C SER A 414 -30.62 31.06 -9.03
N LEU A 415 -31.67 31.85 -8.91
CA LEU A 415 -32.87 31.76 -9.75
C LEU A 415 -32.83 32.77 -10.89
N THR A 416 -32.42 33.98 -10.57
CA THR A 416 -32.22 35.11 -11.49
C THR A 416 -31.01 35.92 -11.02
N ASP A 417 -30.62 36.96 -11.77
CA ASP A 417 -29.54 37.86 -11.36
C ASP A 417 -29.77 38.60 -10.06
N SER A 418 -31.01 38.59 -9.55
CA SER A 418 -31.43 39.33 -8.36
C SER A 418 -32.15 38.48 -7.31
N THR A 419 -32.31 37.21 -7.56
CA THR A 419 -32.99 36.30 -6.63
C THR A 419 -32.30 34.93 -6.56
N ALA A 420 -32.31 34.32 -5.36
CA ALA A 420 -31.76 32.99 -5.14
C ALA A 420 -32.51 32.23 -4.02
N ILE A 421 -32.34 30.93 -4.00
CA ILE A 421 -32.67 30.05 -2.86
C ILE A 421 -31.42 29.80 -2.07
N VAL A 422 -31.52 29.86 -0.76
CA VAL A 422 -30.42 29.60 0.19
C VAL A 422 -30.77 28.38 1.01
N GLY A 423 -29.94 27.35 0.95
CA GLY A 423 -30.05 26.16 1.78
C GLY A 423 -29.21 26.32 3.05
N THR A 424 -29.84 26.13 4.21
CA THR A 424 -29.22 26.35 5.51
C THR A 424 -29.22 25.09 6.38
N TYR A 425 -28.66 25.19 7.59
CA TYR A 425 -28.74 24.14 8.60
C TYR A 425 -30.17 23.90 9.07
N VAL A 426 -31.07 24.91 8.86
CA VAL A 426 -32.47 24.85 9.30
C VAL A 426 -33.36 25.42 8.20
N GLY A 427 -33.66 24.61 7.17
CA GLY A 427 -34.61 25.00 6.12
C GLY A 427 -34.02 25.89 5.03
N PHE A 428 -34.91 26.56 4.34
CA PHE A 428 -34.58 27.40 3.19
C PHE A 428 -34.88 28.87 3.44
N TYR A 429 -34.08 29.75 2.80
CA TYR A 429 -34.35 31.16 2.71
C TYR A 429 -34.45 31.58 1.25
N TYR A 430 -35.28 32.59 1.02
CA TYR A 430 -35.37 33.32 -0.26
C TYR A 430 -34.52 34.58 -0.18
N LEU A 431 -33.57 34.70 -1.10
CA LEU A 431 -32.65 35.83 -1.18
C LEU A 431 -33.07 36.74 -2.33
N THR A 432 -33.22 38.04 -2.06
CA THR A 432 -33.65 39.03 -3.05
C THR A 432 -32.79 40.27 -2.99
N LEU A 433 -32.52 40.87 -4.15
CA LEU A 433 -31.86 42.16 -4.29
C LEU A 433 -32.91 43.27 -4.38
N THR A 434 -33.06 44.06 -3.31
CA THR A 434 -34.03 45.16 -3.24
C THR A 434 -33.31 46.46 -2.96
N HIS A 435 -33.49 47.45 -3.83
CA HIS A 435 -32.86 48.79 -3.72
C HIS A 435 -31.34 48.70 -3.52
N GLY A 436 -30.66 47.79 -4.22
CA GLY A 436 -29.21 47.55 -4.13
C GLY A 436 -28.73 46.85 -2.86
N LYS A 437 -29.63 46.32 -2.04
CA LYS A 437 -29.32 45.57 -0.84
C LYS A 437 -29.90 44.16 -0.93
N TRP A 438 -29.09 43.16 -0.60
CA TRP A 438 -29.55 41.81 -0.46
C TRP A 438 -30.31 41.60 0.83
N GLN A 439 -31.47 40.96 0.76
CA GLN A 439 -32.34 40.63 1.88
C GLN A 439 -32.66 39.15 1.89
N MET A 440 -32.62 38.53 3.06
CA MET A 440 -32.99 37.14 3.27
C MET A 440 -34.34 37.04 3.95
N GLN A 441 -35.15 36.07 3.53
CA GLN A 441 -36.48 35.83 4.08
C GLN A 441 -36.70 34.33 4.23
N HIS A 442 -36.97 33.90 5.47
CA HIS A 442 -37.18 32.46 5.77
C HIS A 442 -38.41 31.93 5.04
N LEU A 443 -38.28 30.76 4.43
CA LEU A 443 -39.35 30.02 3.79
C LEU A 443 -39.95 29.01 4.78
N GLN A 444 -41.20 29.23 5.17
CA GLN A 444 -41.89 28.41 6.16
C GLN A 444 -42.34 27.04 5.58
N GLY A 445 -42.34 26.01 6.38
CA GLY A 445 -42.90 24.69 6.04
C GLY A 445 -41.88 23.64 5.70
N PHE A 446 -40.59 23.96 5.81
CA PHE A 446 -39.49 22.99 5.74
C PHE A 446 -38.36 23.46 6.66
N ASP A 447 -38.12 22.74 7.76
CA ASP A 447 -37.19 23.12 8.84
C ASP A 447 -36.10 22.07 9.07
N GLU A 448 -35.86 21.17 8.09
CA GLU A 448 -34.76 20.18 8.13
C GLU A 448 -33.50 20.79 7.55
N THR A 449 -32.33 20.16 7.85
CA THR A 449 -31.04 20.60 7.27
C THR A 449 -31.02 20.39 5.75
N VAL A 450 -30.46 21.35 5.02
CA VAL A 450 -30.45 21.40 3.55
C VAL A 450 -29.04 21.23 3.03
N LEU A 451 -28.51 20.01 3.10
CA LEU A 451 -27.13 19.75 2.69
C LEU A 451 -26.98 19.66 1.16
N TYR A 452 -27.84 18.89 0.52
CA TYR A 452 -27.82 18.68 -0.95
C TYR A 452 -29.20 18.91 -1.53
N TYR A 453 -29.30 19.86 -2.42
CA TYR A 453 -30.54 20.13 -3.15
C TYR A 453 -30.23 20.64 -4.56
N GLU A 454 -31.18 20.46 -5.46
CA GLU A 454 -31.13 21.02 -6.81
C GLU A 454 -32.48 21.61 -7.20
N ILE A 455 -32.47 22.60 -8.08
CA ILE A 455 -33.68 23.29 -8.55
C ILE A 455 -33.95 22.88 -9.98
N ASP A 456 -35.15 22.32 -10.26
CA ASP A 456 -35.59 21.95 -11.60
C ASP A 456 -35.94 23.18 -12.47
N ALA A 457 -36.22 22.96 -13.73
CA ALA A 457 -36.56 24.02 -14.68
C ALA A 457 -37.92 24.72 -14.35
N LEU A 458 -38.75 24.12 -13.54
CA LEU A 458 -40.04 24.67 -13.09
C LEU A 458 -39.92 25.44 -11.77
N GLY A 459 -38.74 25.46 -11.16
CA GLY A 459 -38.47 26.14 -9.89
C GLY A 459 -38.81 25.32 -8.65
N ASN A 460 -39.10 24.03 -8.79
CA ASN A 460 -39.21 23.11 -7.63
C ASN A 460 -37.83 22.73 -7.12
N ILE A 461 -37.73 22.60 -5.79
CA ILE A 461 -36.50 22.15 -5.12
C ILE A 461 -36.60 20.64 -4.92
N TRP A 462 -35.59 19.92 -5.37
CA TRP A 462 -35.40 18.49 -5.12
C TRP A 462 -34.36 18.34 -4.03
N ILE A 463 -34.69 17.59 -2.98
CA ILE A 463 -33.83 17.45 -1.80
C ILE A 463 -33.82 16.02 -1.28
N LEU A 464 -32.68 15.62 -0.76
CA LEU A 464 -32.51 14.39 0.02
C LEU A 464 -32.69 14.69 1.49
N THR A 465 -33.69 14.05 2.10
CA THR A 465 -33.97 14.16 3.54
C THR A 465 -33.82 12.79 4.23
N SER A 466 -33.94 12.77 5.53
CA SER A 466 -34.03 11.52 6.30
C SER A 466 -35.23 10.66 5.90
N ARG A 467 -36.26 11.23 5.30
CA ARG A 467 -37.45 10.53 4.82
C ARG A 467 -37.28 9.92 3.43
N GLY A 468 -36.37 10.48 2.60
CA GLY A 468 -36.11 10.08 1.24
C GLY A 468 -35.92 11.23 0.28
N LEU A 469 -36.24 11.02 -1.00
CA LEU A 469 -36.23 12.07 -2.01
C LEU A 469 -37.56 12.84 -1.98
N GLU A 470 -37.48 14.14 -1.76
CA GLU A 470 -38.63 15.02 -1.72
C GLU A 470 -38.55 16.09 -2.82
N ARG A 471 -39.70 16.40 -3.36
CA ARG A 471 -39.94 17.57 -4.21
C ARG A 471 -40.62 18.68 -3.40
N LEU A 472 -39.99 19.83 -3.31
CA LEU A 472 -40.54 20.99 -2.62
C LEU A 472 -41.01 22.03 -3.62
N SER A 473 -42.26 22.45 -3.51
CA SER A 473 -42.80 23.52 -4.29
C SER A 473 -42.82 24.80 -3.42
N VAL A 474 -42.20 25.86 -3.92
CA VAL A 474 -42.05 27.16 -3.22
C VAL A 474 -43.05 28.15 -3.73
N ASN A 475 -43.92 28.61 -2.84
CA ASN A 475 -44.81 29.78 -3.11
C ASN A 475 -44.14 31.05 -2.58
N LEU A 476 -43.52 31.80 -3.46
CA LEU A 476 -42.80 33.04 -3.12
C LEU A 476 -43.69 34.15 -2.56
N ASN A 477 -44.99 34.20 -2.92
CA ASN A 477 -45.93 35.18 -2.41
C ASN A 477 -46.30 34.95 -0.96
N THR A 478 -46.55 33.69 -0.60
CA THR A 478 -46.89 33.29 0.77
C THR A 478 -45.65 32.88 1.59
N ARG A 479 -44.49 32.77 0.96
CA ARG A 479 -43.25 32.33 1.57
C ARG A 479 -43.36 30.95 2.23
N LYS A 480 -44.16 30.09 1.62
CA LYS A 480 -44.41 28.74 2.11
C LYS A 480 -43.81 27.68 1.16
N VAL A 481 -43.25 26.68 1.76
CA VAL A 481 -42.76 25.47 1.09
C VAL A 481 -43.78 24.37 1.36
N THR A 482 -44.11 23.60 0.33
CA THR A 482 -44.89 22.37 0.46
C THR A 482 -44.08 21.24 -0.06
N SER A 483 -43.98 20.16 0.72
CA SER A 483 -43.21 18.98 0.35
C SER A 483 -44.09 17.85 -0.18
N GLU A 484 -43.58 17.15 -1.16
CA GLU A 484 -44.12 15.92 -1.70
C GLU A 484 -43.02 14.84 -1.68
N LEU A 485 -43.27 13.74 -0.98
CA LEU A 485 -42.34 12.62 -0.91
C LEU A 485 -42.44 11.80 -2.19
N ILE A 486 -41.37 11.82 -3.01
CA ILE A 486 -41.30 11.11 -4.28
C ILE A 486 -40.83 9.67 -4.08
N LEU A 487 -39.76 9.47 -3.29
CA LEU A 487 -39.20 8.17 -2.98
C LEU A 487 -39.00 8.05 -1.48
N LYS A 488 -39.64 7.06 -0.85
CA LYS A 488 -39.50 6.81 0.59
C LYS A 488 -38.23 5.98 0.86
N GLN A 489 -37.38 6.43 1.75
CA GLN A 489 -36.09 5.80 2.05
C GLN A 489 -36.22 4.32 2.50
N ALA A 490 -37.27 3.94 3.20
CA ALA A 490 -37.45 2.56 3.68
C ALA A 490 -37.63 1.51 2.56
N ASN A 491 -37.96 1.93 1.33
CA ASN A 491 -38.27 1.06 0.20
C ASN A 491 -37.50 1.46 -1.08
N ALA A 492 -36.60 2.44 -0.99
CA ALA A 492 -35.82 2.92 -2.13
C ALA A 492 -34.34 2.56 -1.97
N PRO A 493 -33.62 2.35 -3.07
CA PRO A 493 -32.16 2.30 -3.07
C PRO A 493 -31.59 3.54 -2.40
N ARG A 494 -30.46 3.38 -1.76
CA ARG A 494 -29.77 4.50 -1.11
C ARG A 494 -29.35 5.51 -2.16
N ILE A 495 -29.87 6.73 -2.07
CA ILE A 495 -29.51 7.84 -2.96
C ILE A 495 -28.25 8.51 -2.41
N TYR A 496 -27.28 8.75 -3.29
CA TYR A 496 -25.97 9.32 -2.92
C TYR A 496 -25.79 10.76 -3.32
N SER A 497 -26.31 11.19 -4.46
CA SER A 497 -26.17 12.58 -4.91
C SER A 497 -27.33 13.06 -5.76
N LEU A 498 -27.50 14.37 -5.76
CA LEU A 498 -28.32 15.18 -6.65
C LEU A 498 -27.37 16.15 -7.35
N THR A 499 -27.38 16.18 -8.69
CA THR A 499 -26.50 17.06 -9.46
C THR A 499 -27.21 17.56 -10.69
N LYS A 500 -27.10 18.85 -11.00
CA LYS A 500 -27.65 19.43 -12.20
C LYS A 500 -26.74 19.13 -13.40
N TRP A 501 -27.29 18.47 -14.44
CA TRP A 501 -26.58 18.14 -15.64
C TRP A 501 -27.49 18.38 -16.87
N GLN A 502 -27.01 19.14 -17.84
CA GLN A 502 -27.76 19.49 -19.07
C GLN A 502 -29.21 19.95 -18.82
N ASN A 503 -29.40 20.85 -17.87
CA ASN A 503 -30.71 21.33 -17.41
C ASN A 503 -31.66 20.26 -16.84
N ARG A 504 -31.15 19.07 -16.50
CA ARG A 504 -31.86 18.01 -15.78
C ARG A 504 -31.22 17.82 -14.42
N ILE A 505 -31.97 17.29 -13.49
CA ILE A 505 -31.39 16.84 -12.21
C ILE A 505 -31.09 15.35 -12.35
N LEU A 506 -29.83 14.99 -12.14
CA LEU A 506 -29.38 13.63 -12.08
C LEU A 506 -29.37 13.18 -10.62
N ILE A 507 -29.94 12.00 -10.37
CA ILE A 507 -30.04 11.38 -9.07
C ILE A 507 -29.31 10.06 -9.14
N THR A 508 -28.30 9.85 -8.29
CA THR A 508 -27.52 8.62 -8.26
C THR A 508 -27.80 7.81 -7.02
N SER A 509 -27.96 6.51 -7.20
CA SER A 509 -28.21 5.55 -6.13
C SER A 509 -27.32 4.30 -6.28
N ASP A 510 -27.40 3.35 -5.35
CA ASP A 510 -26.68 2.07 -5.41
C ASP A 510 -27.27 1.08 -6.44
N GLU A 511 -28.48 1.33 -6.97
CA GLU A 511 -29.13 0.44 -7.91
C GLU A 511 -29.34 1.06 -9.30
N TYR A 512 -29.51 2.38 -9.37
CA TYR A 512 -29.81 3.08 -10.62
C TYR A 512 -29.42 4.56 -10.58
N CYS A 513 -29.31 5.14 -11.76
CA CYS A 513 -29.38 6.59 -11.93
C CYS A 513 -30.78 6.96 -12.38
N ALA A 514 -31.31 8.10 -11.89
CA ALA A 514 -32.59 8.66 -12.29
C ALA A 514 -32.40 10.10 -12.74
N THR A 515 -33.32 10.63 -13.52
CA THR A 515 -33.33 12.04 -13.91
C THR A 515 -34.67 12.69 -13.59
N VAL A 516 -34.59 13.99 -13.27
CA VAL A 516 -35.75 14.87 -13.37
C VAL A 516 -35.55 15.75 -14.61
N ASP A 517 -36.46 15.61 -15.56
CA ASP A 517 -36.40 16.35 -16.82
C ASP A 517 -36.83 17.83 -16.66
N THR A 518 -36.77 18.57 -17.75
CA THR A 518 -37.19 19.98 -17.79
C THR A 518 -38.72 20.20 -17.56
N SER A 519 -39.50 19.13 -17.61
CA SER A 519 -40.91 19.14 -17.26
C SER A 519 -41.17 18.77 -15.79
N GLY A 520 -40.14 18.51 -15.01
CA GLY A 520 -40.24 18.10 -13.61
C GLY A 520 -40.63 16.64 -13.41
N GLN A 521 -40.53 15.82 -14.48
CA GLN A 521 -40.92 14.40 -14.43
C GLN A 521 -39.70 13.57 -13.99
N PHE A 522 -39.90 12.76 -12.95
CA PHE A 522 -38.94 11.78 -12.49
C PHE A 522 -38.93 10.54 -13.36
N SER A 523 -37.79 10.11 -13.85
CA SER A 523 -37.60 8.91 -14.69
C SER A 523 -36.32 8.16 -14.30
N THR A 524 -36.39 6.83 -14.28
CA THR A 524 -35.24 5.95 -14.07
C THR A 524 -34.62 5.47 -15.38
N ASP A 525 -35.18 5.86 -16.54
CA ASP A 525 -34.67 5.47 -17.85
C ASP A 525 -33.60 6.46 -18.34
N ILE A 526 -32.36 6.05 -18.29
CA ILE A 526 -31.21 6.89 -18.67
C ILE A 526 -30.31 6.14 -19.66
N SER A 527 -30.73 6.09 -20.89
CA SER A 527 -29.93 5.51 -21.98
C SER A 527 -28.57 6.20 -22.21
N ILE A 528 -28.43 7.46 -21.81
CA ILE A 528 -27.17 8.25 -21.96
C ILE A 528 -26.13 7.89 -20.90
N LEU A 529 -26.55 7.35 -19.77
CA LEU A 529 -25.70 7.01 -18.64
C LEU A 529 -25.67 5.49 -18.33
N ASP A 530 -26.14 4.67 -19.27
CA ASP A 530 -26.26 3.22 -19.09
C ASP A 530 -24.97 2.54 -18.58
N ASN A 531 -23.82 3.16 -18.85
CA ASN A 531 -22.52 2.70 -18.30
C ASN A 531 -22.18 3.29 -16.92
N LEU A 532 -22.92 4.30 -16.44
CA LEU A 532 -22.79 4.85 -15.09
C LEU A 532 -23.71 4.16 -14.08
N ALA A 533 -24.74 3.45 -14.56
CA ALA A 533 -25.72 2.74 -13.73
C ALA A 533 -25.17 1.43 -13.12
N GLY A 534 -23.86 1.36 -12.83
CA GLY A 534 -23.27 0.27 -12.05
C GLY A 534 -23.57 0.43 -10.55
N LYS A 535 -23.26 -0.59 -9.77
CA LYS A 535 -23.35 -0.59 -8.30
C LYS A 535 -22.32 0.35 -7.63
N HIS A 536 -22.14 1.55 -8.16
CA HIS A 536 -21.13 2.51 -7.71
C HIS A 536 -21.77 3.69 -6.97
N ARG A 537 -21.15 4.11 -5.92
CA ARG A 537 -21.53 5.28 -5.16
C ARG A 537 -21.02 6.55 -5.87
N TYR A 538 -21.82 7.12 -6.75
CA TYR A 538 -21.51 8.42 -7.37
C TYR A 538 -21.76 9.55 -6.37
N LEU A 539 -20.73 10.35 -6.08
CA LEU A 539 -20.82 11.42 -5.07
C LEU A 539 -21.06 12.79 -5.69
N ASN A 540 -20.49 13.06 -6.84
CA ASN A 540 -20.60 14.35 -7.49
C ASN A 540 -20.37 14.21 -9.00
N LEU A 541 -21.05 15.03 -9.79
CA LEU A 541 -20.87 15.12 -11.24
C LEU A 541 -20.82 16.59 -11.65
N THR A 542 -19.97 16.93 -12.60
CA THR A 542 -19.92 18.28 -13.19
C THR A 542 -19.42 18.24 -14.63
N GLU A 543 -19.77 19.23 -15.41
CA GLU A 543 -19.21 19.46 -16.75
C GLU A 543 -18.14 20.56 -16.70
N ASP A 544 -17.03 20.31 -17.38
CA ASP A 544 -16.02 21.35 -17.60
C ASP A 544 -16.38 22.24 -18.80
N ILE A 545 -15.54 23.22 -19.08
CA ILE A 545 -15.75 24.18 -20.22
C ILE A 545 -15.74 23.49 -21.59
N HIS A 546 -15.17 22.28 -21.70
CA HIS A 546 -15.14 21.47 -22.92
C HIS A 546 -16.27 20.44 -22.99
N LYS A 547 -17.23 20.51 -22.04
CA LYS A 547 -18.32 19.54 -21.87
C LYS A 547 -17.88 18.12 -21.51
N ASN A 548 -16.65 17.94 -21.03
CA ASN A 548 -16.25 16.70 -20.46
C ASN A 548 -17.01 16.47 -19.16
N LEU A 549 -17.52 15.25 -18.95
CA LEU A 549 -18.25 14.89 -17.74
C LEU A 549 -17.27 14.33 -16.72
N TRP A 550 -17.10 15.04 -15.63
CA TRP A 550 -16.31 14.66 -14.48
C TRP A 550 -17.19 14.13 -13.36
N TYR A 551 -16.73 13.08 -12.67
CA TYR A 551 -17.47 12.52 -11.54
C TYR A 551 -16.56 11.78 -10.55
N ILE A 552 -17.06 11.69 -9.32
CA ILE A 552 -16.43 10.94 -8.24
C ILE A 552 -17.30 9.72 -7.92
N TYR A 553 -16.71 8.55 -7.90
CA TYR A 553 -17.37 7.31 -7.44
C TYR A 553 -16.37 6.38 -6.77
N ASP A 554 -16.79 5.68 -5.73
CA ASP A 554 -15.96 4.70 -5.00
C ASP A 554 -14.52 5.18 -4.74
N ASN A 555 -14.38 6.46 -4.36
CA ASN A 555 -13.10 7.14 -4.15
C ASN A 555 -12.21 7.27 -5.41
N ARG A 556 -12.80 7.24 -6.58
CA ARG A 556 -12.15 7.48 -7.87
C ARG A 556 -12.62 8.79 -8.45
N ILE A 557 -11.73 9.47 -9.14
CA ILE A 557 -12.06 10.62 -9.96
C ILE A 557 -11.93 10.20 -11.42
N ALA A 558 -13.03 10.28 -12.13
CA ALA A 558 -13.09 9.87 -13.51
C ALA A 558 -13.62 10.99 -14.42
N VAL A 559 -13.25 10.90 -15.68
CA VAL A 559 -13.71 11.80 -16.74
C VAL A 559 -14.15 11.01 -17.96
N ARG A 560 -15.25 11.44 -18.56
CA ARG A 560 -15.64 11.05 -19.92
C ARG A 560 -15.51 12.26 -20.82
N ALA A 561 -14.54 12.20 -21.70
CA ALA A 561 -14.30 13.26 -22.66
C ALA A 561 -15.47 13.39 -23.64
N TYR A 562 -15.89 14.62 -23.92
CA TYR A 562 -16.92 14.92 -24.91
C TYR A 562 -16.30 14.92 -26.30
N ASP A 563 -16.89 14.16 -27.20
CA ASP A 563 -16.53 14.17 -28.62
C ASP A 563 -17.48 15.09 -29.37
N SER A 564 -16.97 16.22 -29.84
CA SER A 564 -17.75 17.20 -30.60
C SER A 564 -18.21 16.69 -31.96
N MET A 565 -17.56 15.69 -32.55
CA MET A 565 -17.94 15.14 -33.86
C MET A 565 -19.10 14.15 -33.73
N SER A 566 -19.07 13.27 -32.76
CA SER A 566 -20.13 12.30 -32.53
C SER A 566 -21.24 12.80 -31.58
N HIS A 567 -21.06 13.97 -30.97
CA HIS A 567 -21.89 14.52 -29.90
C HIS A 567 -22.16 13.54 -28.76
N SER A 568 -21.18 12.72 -28.41
CA SER A 568 -21.26 11.70 -27.40
C SER A 568 -20.09 11.73 -26.41
N LEU A 569 -20.28 11.11 -25.26
CA LEU A 569 -19.22 10.94 -24.28
C LEU A 569 -18.36 9.70 -24.66
N LYS A 570 -17.06 9.86 -24.69
CA LYS A 570 -16.09 8.77 -24.89
C LYS A 570 -16.12 7.79 -23.71
N LYS A 571 -15.37 6.68 -23.84
CA LYS A 571 -15.14 5.74 -22.75
C LYS A 571 -14.60 6.49 -21.53
N GLU A 572 -14.96 6.01 -20.34
CA GLU A 572 -14.43 6.48 -19.07
C GLU A 572 -12.91 6.40 -19.00
N ASN A 573 -12.31 7.44 -18.47
CA ASN A 573 -10.91 7.49 -18.09
C ASN A 573 -10.85 7.81 -16.58
N ILE A 574 -10.28 6.91 -15.78
CA ILE A 574 -10.02 7.16 -14.36
C ILE A 574 -8.74 7.97 -14.29
N VAL A 575 -8.83 9.16 -13.72
CA VAL A 575 -7.72 10.10 -13.63
C VAL A 575 -6.98 9.97 -12.30
N LEU A 576 -7.71 9.65 -11.24
CA LEU A 576 -7.14 9.49 -9.90
C LEU A 576 -7.91 8.40 -9.14
N TYR A 577 -7.17 7.47 -8.58
CA TYR A 577 -7.68 6.44 -7.67
C TYR A 577 -7.03 6.62 -6.30
N ASN A 578 -7.59 7.50 -5.46
CA ASN A 578 -7.10 7.65 -4.09
C ASN A 578 -8.17 8.21 -3.14
N SER A 579 -8.62 7.35 -2.24
CA SER A 579 -9.62 7.69 -1.23
C SER A 579 -9.13 8.67 -0.16
N SER A 580 -7.82 8.71 0.08
CA SER A 580 -7.25 9.50 1.19
C SER A 580 -7.23 11.00 0.92
N LEU A 581 -7.38 11.42 -0.34
CA LEU A 581 -7.40 12.82 -0.73
C LEU A 581 -8.76 13.48 -0.54
N LEU A 582 -9.85 12.72 -0.63
CA LEU A 582 -11.21 13.26 -0.62
C LEU A 582 -11.77 13.37 0.80
N ILE A 583 -12.55 14.42 1.04
CA ILE A 583 -13.26 14.59 2.30
C ILE A 583 -14.60 13.87 2.21
N ASP A 584 -14.81 12.87 3.06
CA ASP A 584 -16.05 12.12 3.10
C ASP A 584 -17.27 13.04 3.33
N GLY A 585 -18.25 12.95 2.42
CA GLY A 585 -19.47 13.74 2.48
C GLY A 585 -19.37 15.19 2.00
N PHE A 586 -18.18 15.72 1.72
CA PHE A 586 -17.97 17.11 1.30
C PHE A 586 -17.10 17.25 0.05
N SER A 587 -16.94 16.18 -0.72
CA SER A 587 -16.21 16.25 -1.99
C SER A 587 -16.92 17.17 -2.97
N ASN A 588 -16.27 18.22 -3.41
CA ASN A 588 -16.81 19.19 -4.36
C ASN A 588 -15.90 19.27 -5.59
N ILE A 589 -16.50 19.10 -6.76
CA ILE A 589 -15.81 19.25 -8.04
C ILE A 589 -16.23 20.60 -8.63
N MET A 590 -15.26 21.47 -8.87
CA MET A 590 -15.47 22.78 -9.47
C MET A 590 -14.79 22.86 -10.82
N PRO A 591 -15.52 23.22 -11.89
CA PRO A 591 -14.89 23.46 -13.19
C PRO A 591 -13.88 24.61 -13.12
N SER A 592 -12.69 24.40 -13.71
CA SER A 592 -11.68 25.44 -13.86
C SER A 592 -11.80 26.10 -15.24
N ARG A 593 -11.37 27.36 -15.35
CA ARG A 593 -11.33 28.08 -16.63
C ARG A 593 -10.33 27.51 -17.63
N ASP A 594 -9.32 26.79 -17.13
CA ASP A 594 -8.20 26.25 -17.94
C ASP A 594 -8.45 24.81 -18.39
N ALA A 595 -9.69 24.38 -18.60
CA ALA A 595 -10.03 23.03 -19.07
C ALA A 595 -9.68 21.90 -18.12
N GLY A 596 -10.20 21.95 -16.93
CA GLY A 596 -10.06 20.90 -15.92
C GLY A 596 -11.01 21.18 -14.78
N ILE A 597 -10.72 20.52 -13.66
CA ILE A 597 -11.49 20.69 -12.44
C ILE A 597 -10.57 21.05 -11.28
N VAL A 598 -11.11 21.72 -10.28
CA VAL A 598 -10.49 21.87 -8.97
C VAL A 598 -11.31 21.09 -7.96
N ILE A 599 -10.63 20.31 -7.12
CA ILE A 599 -11.25 19.51 -6.06
C ILE A 599 -10.65 19.92 -4.72
N GLY A 600 -11.50 20.10 -3.72
CA GLY A 600 -11.08 20.24 -2.33
C GLY A 600 -10.78 18.88 -1.73
N GLY A 601 -9.70 18.79 -0.99
CA GLY A 601 -9.22 17.59 -0.30
C GLY A 601 -8.88 17.83 1.17
N VAL A 602 -8.50 16.76 1.85
CA VAL A 602 -8.19 16.76 3.28
C VAL A 602 -7.07 17.76 3.63
N ASP A 603 -6.09 17.87 2.76
CA ASP A 603 -4.86 18.66 2.94
C ASP A 603 -4.78 19.88 2.00
N GLY A 604 -5.86 20.21 1.28
CA GLY A 604 -5.89 21.38 0.42
C GLY A 604 -6.67 21.22 -0.86
N PHE A 605 -6.15 21.73 -1.96
CA PHE A 605 -6.82 21.74 -3.25
C PHE A 605 -5.98 21.04 -4.33
N TYR A 606 -6.68 20.32 -5.19
CA TYR A 606 -6.10 19.63 -6.34
C TYR A 606 -6.73 20.16 -7.63
N ARG A 607 -5.91 20.50 -8.60
CA ARG A 607 -6.34 20.80 -9.96
C ARG A 607 -6.05 19.59 -10.85
N ILE A 608 -7.04 19.17 -11.61
CA ILE A 608 -6.95 17.98 -12.45
C ILE A 608 -7.33 18.36 -13.87
N TYR A 609 -6.46 18.04 -14.81
CA TYR A 609 -6.70 18.26 -16.24
C TYR A 609 -7.17 16.98 -16.91
N SER A 610 -8.02 17.10 -17.94
CA SER A 610 -8.35 15.98 -18.82
C SER A 610 -7.20 15.74 -19.77
N SER A 611 -6.24 14.89 -19.42
CA SER A 611 -5.18 14.52 -20.35
C SER A 611 -5.69 13.46 -21.33
N ASN A 612 -5.52 13.72 -22.63
CA ASN A 612 -5.80 12.72 -23.67
C ASN A 612 -4.69 11.68 -23.83
N HIS A 613 -3.58 11.79 -23.12
CA HIS A 613 -2.40 10.95 -23.22
C HIS A 613 -1.88 10.61 -21.82
N GLN A 614 -2.44 9.58 -21.22
CA GLN A 614 -1.67 8.84 -20.24
C GLN A 614 -0.77 7.87 -21.01
N PRO A 615 0.55 7.87 -20.81
CA PRO A 615 1.40 6.83 -21.36
C PRO A 615 0.85 5.47 -20.88
N GLU A 616 0.78 4.48 -21.78
CA GLU A 616 0.39 3.11 -21.41
C GLU A 616 1.45 2.59 -20.43
N ARG A 617 1.20 2.74 -19.15
CA ARG A 617 2.04 2.21 -18.09
C ARG A 617 1.75 0.72 -17.96
N LYS A 618 2.72 -0.13 -18.24
CA LYS A 618 2.64 -1.57 -17.97
C LYS A 618 3.03 -1.81 -16.52
N GLU A 619 2.03 -1.99 -15.69
CA GLU A 619 2.24 -2.42 -14.31
C GLU A 619 2.34 -3.95 -14.25
N ASN A 620 3.26 -4.46 -13.46
CA ASN A 620 3.48 -5.88 -13.25
C ASN A 620 3.66 -6.19 -11.76
N ILE A 621 3.33 -7.42 -11.38
CA ILE A 621 3.58 -7.93 -10.02
C ILE A 621 4.85 -8.78 -10.04
N TYR A 622 5.76 -8.54 -9.10
CA TYR A 622 7.00 -9.28 -8.93
C TYR A 622 7.00 -10.02 -7.59
N ILE A 623 7.54 -11.25 -7.55
CA ILE A 623 7.82 -11.96 -6.29
C ILE A 623 9.24 -11.62 -5.85
N ARG A 624 9.35 -10.74 -4.90
CA ARG A 624 10.65 -10.26 -4.41
C ARG A 624 11.42 -11.33 -3.65
N ARG A 625 10.72 -12.03 -2.77
CA ARG A 625 11.37 -13.00 -1.91
C ARG A 625 10.38 -13.99 -1.31
N VAL A 626 10.78 -15.24 -1.24
CA VAL A 626 10.12 -16.25 -0.42
C VAL A 626 11.12 -16.71 0.64
N SER A 627 10.78 -16.51 1.89
CA SER A 627 11.67 -16.82 3.02
C SER A 627 10.94 -17.55 4.13
N THR A 628 11.67 -18.26 4.97
CA THR A 628 11.13 -18.90 6.17
C THR A 628 10.79 -17.86 7.24
N LEU A 629 9.71 -18.10 8.01
CA LEU A 629 9.34 -17.33 9.18
C LEU A 629 10.08 -17.88 10.42
N THR A 630 11.38 -17.56 10.50
CA THR A 630 12.27 -17.94 11.62
C THR A 630 13.08 -16.73 12.05
N ASP A 631 13.71 -16.78 13.22
CA ASP A 631 14.56 -15.69 13.72
C ASP A 631 15.75 -15.38 12.77
N SER A 632 16.19 -16.37 12.01
CA SER A 632 17.13 -16.22 10.90
C SER A 632 16.46 -16.68 9.61
N PRO A 633 15.80 -15.77 8.87
CA PRO A 633 15.07 -16.14 7.67
C PRO A 633 15.97 -16.76 6.63
N HIS A 634 15.65 -17.98 6.19
CA HIS A 634 16.32 -18.60 5.05
C HIS A 634 15.56 -18.24 3.78
N ILE A 635 16.26 -17.64 2.82
CA ILE A 635 15.68 -17.29 1.52
C ILE A 635 15.62 -18.59 0.71
N ILE A 636 14.41 -18.97 0.36
CA ILE A 636 14.14 -20.14 -0.48
C ILE A 636 14.17 -19.72 -1.94
N TYR A 637 13.79 -18.47 -2.20
CA TYR A 637 13.51 -17.99 -3.52
C TYR A 637 13.45 -16.46 -3.58
N GLY A 638 13.86 -15.88 -4.70
CA GLY A 638 13.76 -14.46 -5.00
C GLY A 638 13.84 -14.21 -6.50
N GLU A 639 13.06 -13.28 -6.97
CA GLU A 639 13.03 -12.86 -8.36
C GLU A 639 14.11 -11.80 -8.60
N SER A 640 14.81 -11.92 -9.71
CA SER A 640 15.76 -10.92 -10.18
C SER A 640 15.50 -10.65 -11.66
N TYR A 641 16.17 -9.62 -12.19
CA TYR A 641 16.09 -9.27 -13.61
C TYR A 641 16.32 -10.50 -14.55
N ARG A 642 17.17 -11.44 -14.12
CA ARG A 642 17.52 -12.64 -14.91
C ARG A 642 16.62 -13.85 -14.69
N ASN A 643 15.91 -13.90 -13.58
CA ASN A 643 15.13 -15.06 -13.18
C ASN A 643 13.64 -14.73 -13.15
N ASN A 644 12.98 -14.99 -14.26
CA ASN A 644 11.52 -15.02 -14.29
C ASN A 644 11.07 -16.43 -13.90
N ILE A 645 10.19 -16.54 -12.92
CA ILE A 645 9.85 -17.83 -12.35
C ILE A 645 8.59 -18.42 -12.92
N GLU A 646 8.74 -19.65 -13.32
CA GLU A 646 7.62 -20.48 -13.73
C GLU A 646 6.96 -21.21 -12.55
N SER A 647 7.71 -21.57 -11.52
CA SER A 647 7.15 -22.26 -10.33
C SER A 647 8.06 -22.15 -9.11
N ILE A 648 7.47 -22.14 -7.92
CA ILE A 648 8.19 -22.12 -6.64
C ILE A 648 8.12 -23.50 -6.00
N ILE A 649 9.27 -24.11 -5.77
CA ILE A 649 9.37 -25.42 -5.12
C ILE A 649 9.81 -25.23 -3.67
N ILE A 650 8.92 -25.60 -2.72
CA ILE A 650 9.17 -25.46 -1.29
C ILE A 650 9.54 -26.81 -0.68
N PRO A 651 10.71 -26.94 -0.06
CA PRO A 651 11.09 -28.13 0.69
C PRO A 651 10.12 -28.46 1.81
N SER A 652 9.95 -29.75 2.09
CA SER A 652 8.96 -30.25 3.08
C SER A 652 9.21 -29.82 4.52
N GLU A 653 10.40 -29.33 4.83
CA GLU A 653 10.81 -28.85 6.15
C GLU A 653 10.25 -27.47 6.47
N TYR A 654 9.94 -26.68 5.45
CA TYR A 654 9.46 -25.30 5.62
C TYR A 654 7.93 -25.26 5.54
N ARG A 655 7.30 -24.99 6.67
CA ARG A 655 5.84 -24.92 6.81
C ARG A 655 5.31 -23.54 7.21
N ALA A 656 6.21 -22.62 7.48
CA ALA A 656 5.91 -21.23 7.77
C ALA A 656 6.79 -20.34 6.89
N LEU A 657 6.15 -19.59 5.99
CA LEU A 657 6.82 -18.83 4.93
C LEU A 657 6.27 -17.42 4.86
N ARG A 658 7.14 -16.49 4.52
CA ARG A 658 6.80 -15.16 4.05
C ARG A 658 7.03 -15.06 2.55
N VAL A 659 6.01 -14.65 1.82
CA VAL A 659 6.11 -14.28 0.42
C VAL A 659 6.02 -12.76 0.33
N GLN A 660 7.08 -12.12 -0.13
CA GLN A 660 7.13 -10.68 -0.41
C GLN A 660 6.92 -10.47 -1.90
N PHE A 661 6.09 -9.52 -2.25
CA PHE A 661 5.79 -9.16 -3.63
C PHE A 661 5.78 -7.64 -3.77
N SER A 662 5.90 -7.16 -4.99
CA SER A 662 5.86 -5.73 -5.31
C SER A 662 5.15 -5.49 -6.64
N GLY A 663 4.66 -4.27 -6.81
CA GLY A 663 4.31 -3.74 -8.12
C GLY A 663 5.43 -2.81 -8.61
N ASN A 664 5.60 -2.64 -9.90
CA ASN A 664 6.57 -1.68 -10.43
C ASN A 664 6.05 -0.24 -10.45
N ASN A 665 5.00 0.06 -9.71
CA ASN A 665 4.52 1.42 -9.54
C ASN A 665 5.17 2.02 -8.28
N THR A 666 6.15 2.89 -8.50
CA THR A 666 6.95 3.49 -7.43
C THR A 666 6.36 4.78 -6.87
N LEU A 667 5.26 5.28 -7.43
CA LEU A 667 4.90 6.69 -7.27
C LEU A 667 3.64 6.97 -6.46
N GLU A 668 2.79 6.00 -6.21
CA GLU A 668 1.61 6.22 -5.38
C GLU A 668 1.72 5.53 -4.03
N ASN A 669 0.90 5.97 -3.08
CA ASN A 669 0.67 5.26 -1.84
C ASN A 669 0.59 3.78 -2.13
N SER A 670 1.37 2.98 -1.42
CA SER A 670 1.57 1.55 -1.64
C SER A 670 0.39 0.87 -2.31
N PRO A 671 0.56 0.25 -3.48
CA PRO A 671 -0.54 -0.37 -4.19
C PRO A 671 -1.28 -1.34 -3.28
N LEU A 672 -2.58 -1.45 -3.47
CA LEU A 672 -3.36 -2.42 -2.71
C LEU A 672 -3.19 -3.80 -3.31
N PHE A 673 -2.91 -4.76 -2.46
CA PHE A 673 -2.77 -6.15 -2.84
C PHE A 673 -3.83 -7.01 -2.18
N ARG A 674 -4.23 -8.09 -2.84
CA ARG A 674 -4.92 -9.21 -2.23
C ARG A 674 -4.38 -10.52 -2.78
N THR A 675 -4.43 -11.57 -1.99
CA THR A 675 -3.81 -12.84 -2.34
C THR A 675 -4.72 -14.00 -2.02
N ARG A 676 -4.53 -15.12 -2.73
CA ARG A 676 -5.23 -16.37 -2.50
C ARG A 676 -4.27 -17.53 -2.80
N LEU A 677 -4.27 -18.54 -1.96
CA LEU A 677 -3.55 -19.80 -2.22
C LEU A 677 -4.56 -20.89 -2.58
N TYR A 678 -4.85 -21.03 -3.88
CA TYR A 678 -5.80 -22.02 -4.38
C TYR A 678 -5.16 -23.42 -4.47
N PRO A 679 -5.87 -24.55 -4.16
CA PRO A 679 -7.27 -24.63 -3.70
C PRO A 679 -7.42 -24.57 -2.16
N LEU A 680 -6.39 -24.18 -1.41
CA LEU A 680 -6.46 -24.11 0.06
C LEU A 680 -7.46 -23.05 0.54
N GLU A 681 -7.55 -21.97 -0.22
CA GLU A 681 -8.44 -20.83 0.03
C GLU A 681 -9.39 -20.64 -1.16
N GLU A 682 -10.67 -20.47 -0.89
CA GLU A 682 -11.68 -20.22 -1.93
C GLU A 682 -11.79 -18.73 -2.29
N SER A 683 -11.58 -17.84 -1.32
CA SER A 683 -11.67 -16.38 -1.49
C SER A 683 -10.33 -15.70 -1.34
N PHE A 684 -10.19 -14.54 -1.98
CA PHE A 684 -9.06 -13.65 -1.76
C PHE A 684 -9.10 -13.02 -0.35
N THR A 685 -7.93 -12.66 0.16
CA THR A 685 -7.83 -11.76 1.32
C THR A 685 -8.51 -10.43 1.03
N PRO A 686 -8.91 -9.66 2.04
CA PRO A 686 -9.25 -8.25 1.84
C PRO A 686 -8.10 -7.49 1.17
N TRP A 687 -8.42 -6.39 0.49
CA TRP A 687 -7.41 -5.47 -0.04
C TRP A 687 -6.60 -4.86 1.10
N GLN A 688 -5.27 -4.90 0.99
CA GLN A 688 -4.34 -4.43 2.00
C GLN A 688 -3.12 -3.76 1.34
N GLN A 689 -2.45 -2.88 2.09
CA GLN A 689 -1.24 -2.18 1.60
C GLN A 689 0.04 -3.00 1.81
N GLU A 690 -0.03 -4.03 2.65
CA GLU A 690 1.11 -4.91 2.90
C GLU A 690 1.50 -5.64 1.62
N SER A 691 2.76 -5.48 1.25
CA SER A 691 3.39 -6.12 0.09
C SER A 691 4.02 -7.48 0.43
N TYR A 692 3.48 -8.15 1.43
CA TYR A 692 3.86 -9.51 1.81
C TYR A 692 2.67 -10.29 2.34
N ARG A 693 2.83 -11.61 2.33
CA ARG A 693 1.90 -12.52 3.01
C ARG A 693 2.64 -13.60 3.77
N ASP A 694 2.19 -13.83 4.99
CA ASP A 694 2.67 -14.91 5.85
C ASP A 694 1.76 -16.12 5.74
N PHE A 695 2.34 -17.25 5.42
CA PHE A 695 1.70 -18.56 5.42
C PHE A 695 2.20 -19.34 6.62
N ILE A 696 1.32 -19.70 7.53
CA ILE A 696 1.65 -20.46 8.74
C ILE A 696 0.94 -21.81 8.69
N GLY A 697 1.69 -22.89 8.88
CA GLY A 697 1.13 -24.23 8.94
C GLY A 697 0.72 -24.80 7.58
N LEU A 698 1.49 -24.53 6.53
CA LEU A 698 1.26 -25.08 5.19
C LEU A 698 1.07 -26.62 5.23
N PRO A 699 0.23 -27.18 4.36
CA PRO A 699 -0.01 -28.61 4.26
C PRO A 699 1.26 -29.41 3.97
N ILE A 700 1.21 -30.70 4.22
CA ILE A 700 2.32 -31.62 3.92
C ILE A 700 2.22 -32.07 2.47
N GLY A 701 2.98 -31.42 1.59
CA GLY A 701 3.00 -31.73 0.17
C GLY A 701 1.76 -31.24 -0.59
N GLY A 702 1.87 -31.19 -1.90
CA GLY A 702 0.79 -30.80 -2.80
C GLY A 702 1.17 -29.68 -3.77
N ASP A 703 0.35 -29.52 -4.78
CA ASP A 703 0.49 -28.48 -5.79
C ASP A 703 -0.59 -27.43 -5.52
N TYR A 704 -0.16 -26.17 -5.43
CA TYR A 704 -0.97 -24.99 -5.12
C TYR A 704 -0.69 -23.90 -6.14
N GLN A 705 -1.60 -22.94 -6.23
CA GLN A 705 -1.44 -21.77 -7.06
C GLN A 705 -1.58 -20.53 -6.20
N LEU A 706 -0.50 -19.77 -6.09
CA LEU A 706 -0.55 -18.47 -5.44
C LEU A 706 -1.03 -17.44 -6.44
N GLU A 707 -2.16 -16.87 -6.19
CA GLU A 707 -2.71 -15.78 -6.96
C GLU A 707 -2.53 -14.49 -6.18
N ILE A 708 -1.93 -13.51 -6.82
CA ILE A 708 -1.73 -12.17 -6.29
C ILE A 708 -2.42 -11.21 -7.23
N GLU A 709 -3.28 -10.40 -6.69
CA GLU A 709 -3.91 -9.31 -7.40
C GLU A 709 -3.44 -7.98 -6.82
N MET A 710 -3.13 -7.07 -7.70
CA MET A 710 -2.77 -5.69 -7.40
C MET A 710 -3.81 -4.78 -8.03
N LEU A 711 -4.32 -3.85 -7.24
CA LEU A 711 -5.20 -2.81 -7.75
C LEU A 711 -4.34 -1.66 -8.26
N SER A 712 -4.41 -1.42 -9.56
CA SER A 712 -3.76 -0.25 -10.16
C SER A 712 -4.37 1.02 -9.59
N THR A 713 -3.52 1.89 -9.08
CA THR A 713 -3.92 3.20 -8.57
C THR A 713 -4.10 4.22 -9.70
N LEU A 714 -3.61 3.90 -10.89
CA LEU A 714 -3.70 4.77 -12.07
C LEU A 714 -5.08 4.70 -12.73
N ASN A 715 -5.58 3.49 -12.96
CA ASN A 715 -6.81 3.28 -13.73
C ASN A 715 -7.81 2.37 -13.01
N GLY A 716 -7.48 1.89 -11.81
CA GLY A 716 -8.32 0.98 -11.03
C GLY A 716 -8.47 -0.41 -11.63
N GLU A 717 -7.64 -0.78 -12.61
CA GLU A 717 -7.61 -2.14 -13.16
C GLU A 717 -6.98 -3.11 -12.16
N ILE A 718 -7.45 -4.34 -12.19
CA ILE A 718 -6.88 -5.41 -11.37
C ILE A 718 -5.85 -6.15 -12.21
N ILE A 719 -4.60 -6.07 -11.78
CA ILE A 719 -3.51 -6.82 -12.38
C ILE A 719 -3.36 -8.11 -11.58
N THR A 720 -3.35 -9.24 -12.27
CA THR A 720 -3.27 -10.56 -11.65
C THR A 720 -2.00 -11.28 -12.04
N ARG A 721 -1.31 -11.83 -11.07
CA ARG A 721 -0.21 -12.77 -11.29
C ARG A 721 -0.50 -14.07 -10.57
N SER A 722 -0.36 -15.17 -11.28
CA SER A 722 -0.57 -16.52 -10.76
C SER A 722 0.71 -17.33 -10.86
N ILE A 723 1.12 -17.97 -9.76
CA ILE A 723 2.39 -18.70 -9.65
C ILE A 723 2.14 -20.07 -9.04
N PRO A 724 2.53 -21.15 -9.72
CA PRO A 724 2.47 -22.48 -9.16
C PRO A 724 3.43 -22.62 -7.98
N ILE A 725 2.94 -23.14 -6.86
CA ILE A 725 3.71 -23.48 -5.68
C ILE A 725 3.62 -24.99 -5.45
N GLN A 726 4.75 -25.66 -5.50
CA GLN A 726 4.84 -27.08 -5.21
C GLN A 726 5.44 -27.29 -3.83
N LEU A 727 4.65 -27.82 -2.90
CA LEU A 727 5.13 -28.26 -1.60
C LEU A 727 5.62 -29.70 -1.70
N LYS A 728 6.91 -29.94 -1.46
CA LYS A 728 7.46 -31.28 -1.50
C LYS A 728 6.97 -32.14 -0.35
N TYR A 729 6.68 -33.38 -0.63
CA TYR A 729 6.41 -34.36 0.41
C TYR A 729 7.70 -34.70 1.15
N PRO A 730 7.68 -34.89 2.49
CA PRO A 730 8.78 -35.46 3.24
C PRO A 730 9.15 -36.83 2.64
N PHE A 731 10.44 -37.15 2.66
CA PHE A 731 10.94 -38.38 2.05
C PHE A 731 10.18 -39.63 2.52
N TYR A 732 9.73 -39.62 3.79
CA TYR A 732 9.00 -40.75 4.39
C TYR A 732 7.52 -40.85 3.95
N LEU A 733 6.96 -39.85 3.30
CA LEU A 733 5.60 -39.86 2.70
C LEU A 733 5.61 -40.06 1.19
N THR A 734 6.76 -40.11 0.57
CA THR A 734 6.89 -40.32 -0.87
C THR A 734 6.42 -41.72 -1.27
N TRP A 735 6.01 -41.90 -2.54
CA TRP A 735 5.51 -43.17 -3.04
C TRP A 735 6.55 -44.34 -2.91
N TRP A 736 7.84 -44.04 -3.10
CA TRP A 736 8.90 -45.01 -2.96
C TRP A 736 9.14 -45.38 -1.48
N ALA A 737 9.01 -44.41 -0.53
CA ALA A 737 9.09 -44.71 0.90
C ALA A 737 7.93 -45.59 1.35
N LYS A 738 6.70 -45.31 0.86
CA LYS A 738 5.55 -46.21 1.06
C LYS A 738 5.80 -47.61 0.48
N GLY A 739 6.48 -47.69 -0.68
CA GLY A 739 6.94 -48.94 -1.25
C GLY A 739 7.92 -49.68 -0.33
N ILE A 740 8.89 -48.94 0.23
CA ILE A 740 9.84 -49.53 1.22
C ILE A 740 9.09 -50.04 2.46
N TYR A 741 8.14 -49.23 2.99
CA TYR A 741 7.34 -49.63 4.14
C TYR A 741 6.55 -50.94 3.84
N ALA A 742 5.95 -51.03 2.67
CA ALA A 742 5.27 -52.25 2.24
C ALA A 742 6.24 -53.44 2.15
N ILE A 743 7.46 -53.23 1.60
CA ILE A 743 8.48 -54.25 1.53
C ILE A 743 8.93 -54.69 2.95
N VAL A 744 9.19 -53.72 3.83
CA VAL A 744 9.55 -53.97 5.23
C VAL A 744 8.44 -54.74 5.94
N LEU A 745 7.17 -54.34 5.72
CA LEU A 745 6.03 -55.06 6.28
C LEU A 745 5.96 -56.49 5.77
N VAL A 746 6.14 -56.70 4.48
CA VAL A 746 6.20 -58.05 3.88
C VAL A 746 7.37 -58.86 4.44
N CYS A 747 8.54 -58.23 4.62
CA CYS A 747 9.68 -58.87 5.24
C CYS A 747 9.40 -59.29 6.70
N ILE A 748 8.75 -58.37 7.48
CA ILE A 748 8.36 -58.69 8.85
C ILE A 748 7.35 -59.81 8.91
N LEU A 749 6.31 -59.75 8.06
CA LEU A 749 5.32 -60.84 7.95
C LEU A 749 5.94 -62.15 7.51
N SER A 750 6.89 -62.10 6.57
CA SER A 750 7.64 -63.26 6.11
C SER A 750 8.54 -63.86 7.20
N LEU A 751 9.18 -63.01 8.00
CA LEU A 751 9.96 -63.43 9.17
C LEU A 751 9.05 -64.03 10.26
N ILE A 752 7.91 -63.48 10.50
CA ILE A 752 6.90 -64.01 11.41
C ILE A 752 6.43 -65.37 10.92
N ALA A 753 6.05 -65.46 9.63
CA ALA A 753 5.64 -66.72 8.98
C ALA A 753 6.76 -67.76 9.03
N TRP A 754 8.00 -67.33 8.75
CA TRP A 754 9.17 -68.22 8.86
C TRP A 754 9.39 -68.72 10.30
N ARG A 755 9.29 -67.82 11.30
CA ARG A 755 9.36 -68.19 12.71
C ARG A 755 8.23 -69.12 13.13
N ILE A 756 7.00 -68.88 12.68
CA ILE A 756 5.87 -69.75 12.92
C ILE A 756 6.11 -71.10 12.26
N ASN A 757 6.53 -71.08 11.01
CA ASN A 757 6.83 -72.35 10.27
C ASN A 757 7.95 -73.12 10.91
N LYS A 758 9.02 -72.45 11.37
CA LYS A 758 10.09 -73.03 12.13
C LYS A 758 9.61 -73.59 13.47
N LYS A 759 8.68 -72.91 14.12
CA LYS A 759 8.07 -73.38 15.39
C LYS A 759 7.15 -74.58 15.17
N VAL A 760 6.36 -74.51 14.09
CA VAL A 760 5.50 -75.63 13.63
C VAL A 760 6.33 -76.84 13.21
N GLN A 761 7.41 -76.66 12.47
CA GLN A 761 8.34 -77.68 12.10
C GLN A 761 9.00 -78.35 13.35
N LYS A 762 9.38 -77.49 14.32
CA LYS A 762 9.95 -77.93 15.58
C LYS A 762 8.91 -78.62 16.47
N SER A 763 7.65 -78.19 16.46
CA SER A 763 6.55 -78.88 17.16
C SER A 763 6.15 -80.16 16.45
N LYS A 764 6.17 -80.17 15.07
CA LYS A 764 5.95 -81.43 14.34
C LYS A 764 7.03 -82.41 14.58
N LYS A 765 8.30 -82.01 14.67
CA LYS A 765 9.41 -82.94 15.07
C LYS A 765 9.23 -83.44 16.53
N ARG A 766 8.85 -82.53 17.49
CA ARG A 766 8.57 -82.93 18.88
C ARG A 766 7.32 -83.79 18.95
N LEU A 767 6.27 -83.54 18.20
CA LEU A 767 5.08 -84.34 18.13
C LEU A 767 5.36 -85.73 17.53
N ALA A 768 6.27 -85.79 16.52
CA ALA A 768 6.73 -87.08 15.96
C ALA A 768 7.62 -87.89 16.98
N GLU A 769 8.39 -87.14 17.76
CA GLU A 769 9.21 -87.78 18.83
C GLU A 769 8.35 -88.15 20.06
N GLU A 770 7.31 -87.39 20.40
CA GLU A 770 6.35 -87.72 21.47
C GLU A 770 5.40 -88.84 21.03
N LYS A 771 4.92 -88.85 19.78
CA LYS A 771 4.13 -90.01 19.29
C LYS A 771 4.87 -91.28 19.37
N ASN A 772 6.17 -91.31 19.22
CA ASN A 772 6.97 -92.49 19.40
C ASN A 772 7.22 -92.85 20.88
N ARG A 773 7.03 -91.92 21.79
CA ARG A 773 7.06 -92.17 23.23
C ARG A 773 5.69 -92.47 23.84
N GLU A 774 4.59 -91.87 23.28
CA GLU A 774 3.23 -92.09 23.81
C GLU A 774 2.68 -93.51 23.46
N ILE A 775 3.16 -94.05 22.40
CA ILE A 775 2.81 -95.46 22.09
C ILE A 775 3.30 -96.39 23.16
N TYR A 776 4.23 -96.01 24.00
CA TYR A 776 4.76 -96.80 25.09
C TYR A 776 4.20 -96.48 26.47
N GLN A 777 3.52 -95.30 26.60
CA GLN A 777 2.96 -94.81 27.87
C GLN A 777 1.44 -94.75 27.96
N GLN A 778 0.74 -94.97 26.88
CA GLN A 778 -0.73 -94.85 26.83
C GLN A 778 -1.52 -96.07 27.41
N GLN A 779 -0.83 -97.03 27.98
CA GLN A 779 -1.50 -98.14 28.67
C GLN A 779 -1.64 -97.99 30.15
N VAL A 780 -1.17 -96.94 30.81
CA VAL A 780 -1.18 -96.86 32.24
C VAL A 780 -1.89 -95.64 32.88
N ARG A 781 -2.33 -94.65 32.12
CA ARG A 781 -2.86 -93.41 32.75
C ARG A 781 -4.05 -92.75 32.06
N ILE A 782 -5.04 -93.55 31.78
CA ILE A 782 -6.39 -93.02 31.37
C ILE A 782 -7.29 -93.26 32.55
N LEU A 783 -7.17 -92.54 33.57
CA LEU A 783 -8.22 -92.42 34.66
C LEU A 783 -7.74 -91.53 35.76
N GLN A 784 -7.61 -90.36 35.59
CA GLN A 784 -7.65 -89.31 36.66
C GLN A 784 -7.09 -88.01 36.15
N LEU A 785 -7.86 -87.07 35.91
CA LEU A 785 -7.65 -85.61 35.79
C LEU A 785 -8.32 -84.94 34.58
N GLU A 786 -9.53 -85.17 34.43
CA GLU A 786 -10.33 -84.48 33.38
C GLU A 786 -11.41 -83.59 34.00
N ASN A 787 -11.24 -82.96 35.13
CA ASN A 787 -12.38 -82.26 35.71
C ASN A 787 -12.09 -80.93 36.39
N GLU A 788 -10.90 -80.40 36.39
CA GLU A 788 -10.71 -79.12 37.16
C GLU A 788 -10.09 -77.90 36.44
N LYS A 789 -9.75 -77.99 35.17
CA LYS A 789 -9.09 -76.86 34.49
C LYS A 789 -9.90 -76.08 33.43
N ALA A 790 -11.15 -76.49 33.18
CA ALA A 790 -11.99 -75.87 32.16
C ALA A 790 -12.88 -74.71 32.63
N GLN A 791 -12.91 -74.39 33.89
CA GLN A 791 -13.82 -73.38 34.44
C GLN A 791 -13.18 -72.02 34.80
N PHE A 792 -11.87 -71.89 34.80
CA PHE A 792 -11.23 -70.66 35.22
C PHE A 792 -10.85 -69.70 34.12
N ASP A 793 -10.61 -70.17 32.90
CA ASP A 793 -10.13 -69.33 31.81
C ASP A 793 -11.25 -68.64 30.99
N LEU A 794 -12.47 -69.08 31.13
CA LEU A 794 -13.63 -68.50 30.45
C LEU A 794 -14.24 -67.27 31.10
N ARG A 795 -13.93 -67.05 32.34
CA ARG A 795 -14.54 -65.95 33.11
C ARG A 795 -13.85 -64.60 32.92
N ASN A 796 -12.56 -64.58 32.68
CA ASN A 796 -11.79 -63.32 32.56
C ASN A 796 -11.87 -62.67 31.18
N LYS A 797 -11.96 -63.49 30.12
CA LYS A 797 -12.10 -62.94 28.74
C LYS A 797 -13.48 -62.38 28.43
N SER A 798 -14.53 -62.86 29.11
CA SER A 798 -15.86 -62.36 28.89
C SER A 798 -16.10 -60.96 29.51
N GLN A 799 -15.35 -60.59 30.52
CA GLN A 799 -15.52 -59.35 31.24
C GLN A 799 -14.82 -58.16 30.53
N GLU A 800 -13.72 -58.40 29.82
CA GLU A 800 -12.99 -57.39 29.05
C GLU A 800 -13.73 -57.02 27.74
N LEU A 801 -14.30 -58.04 27.08
CA LEU A 801 -15.11 -57.80 25.87
C LEU A 801 -16.42 -57.06 26.17
N SER A 802 -17.02 -57.30 27.34
CA SER A 802 -18.28 -56.66 27.72
C SER A 802 -18.08 -55.15 27.99
N ASN A 803 -16.94 -54.75 28.55
CA ASN A 803 -16.63 -53.32 28.83
C ASN A 803 -16.27 -52.55 27.56
N MET A 804 -15.66 -53.23 26.54
CA MET A 804 -15.37 -52.59 25.23
C MET A 804 -16.63 -52.37 24.40
N LEU A 805 -17.54 -53.33 24.41
CA LEU A 805 -18.81 -53.23 23.66
C LEU A 805 -19.78 -52.20 24.26
N LEU A 806 -19.76 -52.01 25.61
CA LEU A 806 -20.59 -50.99 26.25
C LEU A 806 -20.12 -49.54 25.97
N SER A 807 -18.81 -49.34 25.79
CA SER A 807 -18.27 -48.01 25.46
C SER A 807 -18.55 -47.63 24.01
N GLU A 808 -18.53 -48.61 23.09
CA GLU A 808 -18.79 -48.41 21.67
C GLU A 808 -20.30 -48.25 21.39
N ALA A 809 -21.14 -48.99 22.11
CA ALA A 809 -22.59 -48.86 22.01
C ALA A 809 -23.09 -47.47 22.48
N ASN A 810 -22.59 -46.98 23.60
CA ASN A 810 -22.95 -45.66 24.10
C ASN A 810 -22.50 -44.50 23.19
N ARG A 811 -21.40 -44.66 22.45
CA ARG A 811 -20.91 -43.68 21.53
C ARG A 811 -21.72 -43.64 20.21
N LYS A 812 -22.20 -44.81 19.81
CA LYS A 812 -23.05 -44.95 18.59
C LYS A 812 -24.45 -44.41 18.85
N GLU A 813 -25.04 -44.72 20.02
CA GLU A 813 -26.37 -44.26 20.41
C GLU A 813 -26.43 -42.71 20.55
N TRP A 814 -25.36 -42.11 21.04
CA TRP A 814 -25.23 -40.67 21.17
C TRP A 814 -25.10 -39.97 19.80
N ASN A 815 -24.31 -40.54 18.85
CA ASN A 815 -24.20 -40.04 17.51
C ASN A 815 -25.50 -40.16 16.71
N ASP A 816 -26.24 -41.25 16.86
CA ASP A 816 -27.52 -41.48 16.22
C ASP A 816 -28.63 -40.54 16.78
N ASP A 817 -28.55 -40.19 18.06
CA ASP A 817 -29.47 -39.20 18.66
C ASP A 817 -29.25 -37.81 18.10
N ILE A 818 -27.99 -37.36 17.92
CA ILE A 818 -27.65 -36.09 17.30
C ILE A 818 -28.09 -36.06 15.82
N LEU A 819 -27.83 -37.12 15.10
CA LEU A 819 -28.21 -37.22 13.68
C LEU A 819 -29.74 -37.20 13.48
N ASN A 820 -30.47 -37.81 14.41
CA ASN A 820 -31.93 -37.79 14.37
C ASN A 820 -32.48 -36.40 14.71
N GLU A 821 -31.87 -35.67 15.60
CA GLU A 821 -32.27 -34.31 15.94
C GLU A 821 -31.97 -33.33 14.78
N ILE A 822 -30.85 -33.51 14.09
CA ILE A 822 -30.49 -32.76 12.89
C ILE A 822 -31.51 -33.05 11.75
N ARG A 823 -31.88 -34.33 11.58
CA ARG A 823 -32.93 -34.70 10.58
C ARG A 823 -34.27 -34.02 10.87
N ARG A 824 -34.66 -33.94 12.13
CA ARG A 824 -35.91 -33.27 12.56
C ARG A 824 -35.84 -31.75 12.29
N ILE A 825 -34.68 -31.14 12.41
CA ILE A 825 -34.47 -29.73 12.10
C ILE A 825 -34.57 -29.50 10.60
N VAL A 826 -33.95 -30.38 9.81
CA VAL A 826 -34.02 -30.35 8.33
C VAL A 826 -35.47 -30.58 7.83
N ASP A 827 -36.16 -31.46 8.48
CA ASP A 827 -37.58 -31.76 8.16
C ASP A 827 -38.50 -30.56 8.50
N CYS A 828 -38.23 -29.87 9.59
CA CYS A 828 -38.91 -28.62 9.91
C CYS A 828 -38.59 -27.49 8.92
N LEU A 829 -37.37 -27.43 8.38
CA LEU A 829 -36.98 -26.47 7.35
C LEU A 829 -37.63 -26.77 6.00
N ASN A 830 -37.69 -28.05 5.61
CA ASN A 830 -38.29 -28.49 4.35
C ASN A 830 -39.83 -28.30 4.33
N ASN A 831 -40.45 -28.18 5.49
CA ASN A 831 -41.88 -27.99 5.64
C ASN A 831 -42.27 -26.55 6.04
N ASP A 832 -41.41 -25.59 5.77
CA ASP A 832 -41.59 -24.13 6.03
C ASP A 832 -41.88 -23.74 7.52
N ARG A 833 -41.56 -24.64 8.44
CA ARG A 833 -41.75 -24.37 9.89
C ARG A 833 -40.52 -23.77 10.51
N ILE A 834 -40.10 -22.58 10.02
CA ILE A 834 -38.84 -21.91 10.36
C ILE A 834 -38.72 -21.58 11.88
N ALA A 835 -39.82 -21.23 12.52
CA ALA A 835 -39.83 -20.92 13.95
C ALA A 835 -39.59 -22.18 14.80
N GLU A 836 -40.11 -23.30 14.41
CA GLU A 836 -39.90 -24.60 15.07
C GLU A 836 -38.47 -25.13 14.85
N ALA A 837 -37.94 -24.97 13.63
CA ALA A 837 -36.59 -25.31 13.29
C ALA A 837 -35.59 -24.48 14.13
N LYS A 838 -35.82 -23.18 14.27
CA LYS A 838 -34.98 -22.28 15.08
C LYS A 838 -34.98 -22.66 16.56
N ASN A 839 -36.15 -23.04 17.09
CA ASN A 839 -36.28 -23.48 18.47
C ASN A 839 -35.55 -24.81 18.69
N LYS A 840 -35.69 -25.78 17.80
CA LYS A 840 -34.99 -27.07 17.85
C LYS A 840 -33.48 -26.91 17.69
N THR A 841 -33.02 -26.00 16.84
CA THR A 841 -31.59 -25.68 16.69
C THR A 841 -31.06 -25.11 18.00
N GLN A 842 -31.80 -24.22 18.63
CA GLN A 842 -31.39 -23.64 19.91
C GLN A 842 -31.37 -24.70 21.04
N GLN A 843 -32.32 -25.64 21.01
CA GLN A 843 -32.34 -26.76 21.96
C GLN A 843 -31.18 -27.73 21.72
N LEU A 844 -30.80 -27.99 20.47
CA LEU A 844 -29.66 -28.81 20.14
C LEU A 844 -28.35 -28.13 20.54
N GLN A 845 -28.23 -26.84 20.29
CA GLN A 845 -27.09 -26.02 20.75
C GLN A 845 -26.97 -26.07 22.29
N ASN A 846 -28.06 -25.90 23.00
CA ASN A 846 -28.09 -25.95 24.47
C ASN A 846 -27.75 -27.35 24.99
N ARG A 847 -28.16 -28.40 24.29
CA ARG A 847 -27.79 -29.79 24.62
C ARG A 847 -26.32 -30.09 24.39
N LEU A 848 -25.78 -29.61 23.28
CA LEU A 848 -24.35 -29.72 22.97
C LEU A 848 -23.50 -28.93 23.95
N ALA A 849 -23.90 -27.71 24.28
CA ALA A 849 -23.24 -26.89 25.28
C ALA A 849 -23.28 -27.45 26.69
N ARG A 850 -24.41 -28.13 27.08
CA ARG A 850 -24.53 -28.77 28.41
C ARG A 850 -23.72 -30.04 28.54
N ASN A 851 -23.32 -30.66 27.44
CA ASN A 851 -22.52 -31.88 27.49
C ASN A 851 -21.00 -31.57 27.65
N GLU A 852 -20.59 -30.31 27.59
CA GLU A 852 -19.26 -29.88 28.02
C GLU A 852 -19.11 -29.75 29.53
N GLU A 853 -20.20 -29.77 30.31
CA GLU A 853 -20.16 -29.81 31.76
C GLU A 853 -20.15 -31.24 32.27
N THR A 854 -19.12 -31.94 32.08
CA THR A 854 -18.91 -33.31 32.50
C THR A 854 -18.43 -33.41 33.92
N SER A 855 -19.36 -33.31 34.84
CA SER A 855 -19.11 -33.81 36.23
C SER A 855 -18.95 -35.35 36.27
N ILE A 856 -19.56 -36.06 35.35
CA ILE A 856 -19.54 -37.55 35.26
C ILE A 856 -18.17 -38.05 34.72
N ASN A 857 -17.60 -37.39 33.75
CA ASN A 857 -16.30 -37.77 33.20
C ASN A 857 -15.16 -37.43 34.16
N TRP A 858 -15.26 -36.37 34.93
CA TRP A 858 -14.24 -36.02 35.89
C TRP A 858 -14.20 -36.95 37.07
N LYS A 859 -15.33 -37.40 37.59
CA LYS A 859 -15.36 -38.36 38.70
C LYS A 859 -14.75 -39.72 38.32
N ARG A 860 -15.03 -40.21 37.11
CA ARG A 860 -14.37 -41.40 36.55
C ARG A 860 -12.87 -41.19 36.35
N PHE A 861 -12.46 -40.00 35.94
CA PHE A 861 -11.06 -39.64 35.82
C PHE A 861 -10.41 -39.61 37.24
N GLU A 862 -11.05 -39.00 38.22
CA GLU A 862 -10.57 -38.96 39.62
C GLU A 862 -10.37 -40.38 40.16
N ASP A 863 -11.34 -41.27 39.96
CA ASP A 863 -11.29 -42.66 40.44
C ASP A 863 -10.16 -43.45 39.76
N ASN A 864 -10.03 -43.34 38.46
CA ASN A 864 -8.96 -43.98 37.67
C ASN A 864 -7.59 -43.41 37.95
N PHE A 865 -7.52 -42.09 38.12
CA PHE A 865 -6.26 -41.41 38.44
C PHE A 865 -5.74 -41.79 39.82
N ASP A 866 -6.62 -41.90 40.77
CA ASP A 866 -6.27 -42.30 42.13
C ASP A 866 -5.77 -43.76 42.20
N ILE A 867 -6.32 -44.66 41.37
CA ILE A 867 -5.86 -46.03 41.25
C ILE A 867 -4.42 -46.10 40.75
N VAL A 868 -4.09 -45.27 39.76
CA VAL A 868 -2.77 -45.26 39.11
C VAL A 868 -1.75 -44.45 39.91
N ASN A 869 -2.18 -43.40 40.59
CA ASN A 869 -1.30 -42.46 41.29
C ASN A 869 -1.38 -42.57 42.81
N ASN A 870 -1.49 -43.76 43.33
CA ASN A 870 -1.39 -44.10 44.76
C ASN A 870 -2.34 -43.28 45.64
N GLN A 871 -3.60 -43.16 45.22
CA GLN A 871 -4.68 -42.39 45.86
C GLN A 871 -4.37 -40.91 46.13
N PHE A 872 -3.65 -40.28 45.19
CA PHE A 872 -3.21 -38.89 45.29
C PHE A 872 -4.35 -37.91 45.58
N ILE A 873 -5.48 -38.01 44.85
CA ILE A 873 -6.62 -37.11 45.01
C ILE A 873 -7.30 -37.31 46.35
N THR A 874 -7.42 -38.55 46.78
CA THR A 874 -7.97 -38.92 48.06
C THR A 874 -7.10 -38.35 49.18
N ARG A 875 -5.79 -38.51 49.13
CA ARG A 875 -4.83 -37.98 50.09
C ARG A 875 -4.82 -36.43 50.07
N LEU A 876 -4.82 -35.80 48.91
CA LEU A 876 -4.89 -34.36 48.80
C LEU A 876 -6.15 -33.78 49.46
N SER A 877 -7.30 -34.44 49.26
CA SER A 877 -8.56 -34.03 49.83
C SER A 877 -8.63 -34.28 51.38
N LYS A 878 -7.94 -35.28 51.87
CA LYS A 878 -7.86 -35.59 53.31
C LYS A 878 -6.94 -34.60 54.04
N HIS A 879 -5.82 -34.23 53.45
CA HIS A 879 -4.89 -33.29 54.06
C HIS A 879 -5.37 -31.81 53.93
N TYR A 880 -6.13 -31.51 52.87
CA TYR A 880 -6.64 -30.16 52.59
C TYR A 880 -8.15 -30.17 52.32
N PRO A 881 -9.01 -30.39 53.35
CA PRO A 881 -10.46 -30.51 53.14
C PRO A 881 -11.13 -29.24 52.57
N TRP A 882 -10.46 -28.11 52.68
CA TRP A 882 -10.92 -26.81 52.22
C TRP A 882 -10.65 -26.56 50.71
N ILE A 883 -9.96 -27.49 50.02
CA ILE A 883 -9.62 -27.29 48.60
C ILE A 883 -10.88 -27.41 47.72
N SER A 884 -11.12 -26.38 46.89
CA SER A 884 -12.26 -26.37 45.99
C SER A 884 -12.09 -27.37 44.84
N LYS A 885 -13.20 -27.74 44.20
CA LYS A 885 -13.17 -28.64 43.04
C LYS A 885 -12.23 -28.15 41.91
N GLN A 886 -12.19 -26.84 41.65
CA GLN A 886 -11.33 -26.25 40.64
C GLN A 886 -9.85 -26.24 41.08
N GLU A 887 -9.60 -25.92 42.33
CA GLU A 887 -8.25 -25.94 42.88
C GLU A 887 -7.70 -27.39 42.94
N ARG A 888 -8.53 -28.37 43.16
CA ARG A 888 -8.19 -29.78 43.14
C ARG A 888 -7.81 -30.23 41.73
N ARG A 889 -8.61 -29.85 40.71
CA ARG A 889 -8.27 -30.09 39.28
C ARG A 889 -6.93 -29.46 38.92
N LEU A 890 -6.70 -28.24 39.37
CA LEU A 890 -5.42 -27.57 39.14
C LEU A 890 -4.26 -28.36 39.79
N CYS A 891 -4.40 -28.86 41.03
CA CYS A 891 -3.37 -29.67 41.65
C CYS A 891 -3.08 -30.96 40.88
N VAL A 892 -4.12 -31.63 40.36
CA VAL A 892 -3.97 -32.82 39.52
C VAL A 892 -3.22 -32.50 38.25
N TYR A 893 -3.55 -31.42 37.54
CA TYR A 893 -2.86 -31.03 36.31
C TYR A 893 -1.39 -30.65 36.56
N ILE A 894 -1.11 -29.99 37.70
CA ILE A 894 0.27 -29.66 38.08
C ILE A 894 1.03 -30.94 38.43
N HIS A 895 0.39 -31.90 39.10
CA HIS A 895 0.99 -33.17 39.44
C HIS A 895 1.36 -33.99 38.20
N ILE A 896 0.49 -33.99 37.18
CA ILE A 896 0.78 -34.60 35.85
C ILE A 896 1.91 -33.87 35.11
N GLY A 897 2.23 -32.64 35.50
CA GLY A 897 3.35 -31.87 34.95
C GLY A 897 2.99 -30.83 33.91
N LEU A 898 1.70 -30.52 33.74
CA LEU A 898 1.25 -29.50 32.78
C LEU A 898 1.65 -28.08 33.19
N SER A 899 2.03 -27.28 32.25
CA SER A 899 2.38 -25.87 32.42
C SER A 899 1.14 -24.99 32.58
N SER A 900 1.30 -23.77 33.08
CA SER A 900 0.18 -22.85 33.29
C SER A 900 -0.52 -22.50 31.94
N LYS A 901 0.21 -22.52 30.82
CA LYS A 901 -0.34 -22.29 29.49
C LYS A 901 -1.20 -23.46 29.00
N GLU A 902 -0.82 -24.68 29.34
CA GLU A 902 -1.57 -25.88 28.97
C GLU A 902 -2.79 -26.11 29.89
N ILE A 903 -2.72 -25.67 31.13
CA ILE A 903 -3.79 -25.77 32.11
C ILE A 903 -4.91 -24.74 31.84
N ALA A 904 -4.54 -23.55 31.36
CA ALA A 904 -5.48 -22.47 31.12
C ALA A 904 -6.69 -22.87 30.26
N PRO A 905 -6.52 -23.51 29.10
CA PRO A 905 -7.64 -23.97 28.28
C PRO A 905 -8.41 -25.13 28.92
N LEU A 906 -7.76 -26.00 29.72
CA LEU A 906 -8.41 -27.13 30.36
C LEU A 906 -9.34 -26.70 31.50
N LEU A 907 -9.08 -25.56 32.11
CA LEU A 907 -9.92 -24.97 33.15
C LEU A 907 -10.82 -23.84 32.63
N ASN A 908 -10.70 -23.52 31.33
CA ASN A 908 -11.40 -22.42 30.66
C ASN A 908 -11.19 -21.05 31.34
N ILE A 909 -9.95 -20.77 31.72
CA ILE A 909 -9.54 -19.49 32.35
C ILE A 909 -8.25 -18.97 31.70
N SER A 910 -7.92 -17.70 31.93
CA SER A 910 -6.67 -17.13 31.41
C SER A 910 -5.44 -17.72 32.12
N THR A 911 -4.30 -17.75 31.43
CA THR A 911 -3.00 -18.19 31.99
C THR A 911 -2.66 -17.42 33.26
N ARG A 912 -2.98 -16.12 33.29
CA ARG A 912 -2.78 -15.27 34.47
C ARG A 912 -3.68 -15.69 35.64
N ALA A 913 -4.89 -16.14 35.38
CA ALA A 913 -5.78 -16.69 36.39
C ALA A 913 -5.26 -18.03 36.95
N VAL A 914 -4.68 -18.89 36.12
CA VAL A 914 -4.02 -20.13 36.55
C VAL A 914 -2.84 -19.81 37.48
N GLU A 915 -2.01 -18.85 37.14
CA GLU A 915 -0.88 -18.44 37.98
C GLU A 915 -1.34 -17.83 39.32
N MET A 916 -2.38 -17.04 39.30
CA MET A 916 -2.99 -16.53 40.53
C MET A 916 -3.57 -17.65 41.40
N MET A 917 -4.20 -18.66 40.80
CA MET A 917 -4.68 -19.84 41.55
C MET A 917 -3.51 -20.65 42.11
N ARG A 918 -2.45 -20.85 41.38
CA ARG A 918 -1.21 -21.52 41.85
C ARG A 918 -0.64 -20.78 43.05
N TYR A 919 -0.57 -19.47 42.97
CA TYR A 919 -0.06 -18.63 44.06
C TYR A 919 -0.98 -18.72 45.30
N ARG A 920 -2.30 -18.66 45.11
CA ARG A 920 -3.28 -18.81 46.20
C ARG A 920 -3.19 -20.19 46.89
N ILE A 921 -3.10 -21.27 46.10
CA ILE A 921 -2.96 -22.63 46.61
C ILE A 921 -1.67 -22.76 47.41
N ARG A 922 -0.56 -22.23 46.88
CA ARG A 922 0.73 -22.26 47.54
C ARG A 922 0.68 -21.57 48.90
N ASN A 923 0.09 -20.40 48.98
CA ASN A 923 -0.05 -19.65 50.24
C ASN A 923 -1.00 -20.35 51.21
N LYS A 924 -2.11 -20.89 50.74
CA LYS A 924 -3.06 -21.63 51.60
C LYS A 924 -2.49 -22.94 52.12
N MET A 925 -1.61 -23.60 51.38
CA MET A 925 -0.92 -24.81 51.81
C MET A 925 0.34 -24.50 52.62
N GLN A 926 0.69 -23.23 52.82
CA GLN A 926 1.87 -22.78 53.59
C GLN A 926 3.18 -23.42 53.09
N ILE A 927 3.35 -23.52 51.76
CA ILE A 927 4.52 -24.14 51.15
C ILE A 927 5.68 -23.15 51.17
N ASP A 928 6.84 -23.59 51.73
CA ASP A 928 8.07 -22.79 51.77
C ASP A 928 8.46 -22.23 50.39
N SER A 929 9.02 -21.04 50.36
CA SER A 929 9.40 -20.35 49.13
C SER A 929 10.44 -21.10 48.26
N SER A 930 11.22 -21.96 48.90
CA SER A 930 12.26 -22.78 48.26
C SER A 930 11.73 -24.01 47.50
N ILE A 931 10.51 -24.48 47.82
CA ILE A 931 9.93 -25.68 47.22
C ILE A 931 8.89 -25.31 46.16
N SER A 932 9.00 -25.88 44.97
CA SER A 932 7.96 -25.66 43.96
C SER A 932 6.66 -26.37 44.27
N LEU A 933 5.52 -25.77 43.91
CA LEU A 933 4.20 -26.41 44.14
C LEU A 933 4.13 -27.79 43.47
N LYS A 934 4.75 -27.98 42.33
CA LYS A 934 4.84 -29.29 41.64
C LYS A 934 5.59 -30.32 42.47
N GLN A 935 6.74 -29.91 42.98
CA GLN A 935 7.57 -30.81 43.83
C GLN A 935 6.85 -31.18 45.10
N TYR A 936 6.20 -30.22 45.78
CA TYR A 936 5.42 -30.46 46.96
C TYR A 936 4.27 -31.45 46.75
N LEU A 937 3.55 -31.32 45.63
CA LEU A 937 2.46 -32.24 45.28
C LEU A 937 2.97 -33.66 44.95
N HIS A 938 4.17 -33.80 44.38
CA HIS A 938 4.80 -35.10 44.22
C HIS A 938 5.24 -35.72 45.55
N GLU A 939 5.77 -34.92 46.47
CA GLU A 939 6.15 -35.40 47.80
C GLU A 939 4.94 -35.83 48.65
N LEU A 940 3.78 -35.19 48.41
CA LEU A 940 2.52 -35.57 49.05
C LEU A 940 2.04 -36.98 48.66
N GLN A 941 2.43 -37.46 47.48
CA GLN A 941 2.18 -38.83 47.00
C GLN A 941 3.02 -39.86 47.73
N SER A 942 4.22 -39.50 48.20
CA SER A 942 5.20 -40.40 48.82
C SER A 942 5.17 -40.43 50.35
N LYS A 943 4.45 -39.48 50.97
CA LYS A 943 4.28 -39.48 52.43
C LYS A 943 3.11 -40.41 52.85
N GLU A 944 3.37 -41.36 53.75
CA GLU A 944 2.38 -42.26 54.36
C GLU A 944 1.31 -41.53 55.17
#